data_9988f61ffd7f3ee054d3a36c24d62c93
#
_entry.id   9988f61ffd7f3ee054d3a36c24d62c93
#
_cell.length_a   1.000
_cell.length_b   1.000
_cell.length_c   1.000
_cell.angle_alpha   90.00
_cell.angle_beta   90.00
_cell.angle_gamma   90.00
#
_symmetry.space_group_name_H-M   'P 1'
#
loop_
_entity.id
_entity.type
_entity.pdbx_description
1 polymer ?
#
loop_
_entity_poly.entity_id
_entity_poly.type
_entity_poly.pdbx_seq_one_letter_code
_entity_poly.pdbx_strand_id
1 'polypeptide(L)'
;MIPSQRSGGANPHAARPYGLSTGLAPHGSLPTELLNSRSRRLESDSEEPADRPPPEAGRVRRGRNRGGMQRASTARGAAGSGAVLLLVFVSVAVLPGASGGGGRKMALGGEARGVARYSNKDANVEAAPPPRRAPAPPTAGSPAQFRGQPRLPRFAAPRRYELRLRPDLVACTFTGAAAVAVAVSAPTRFLVLNAADLTVDRASIRFRDLAPREVVFFADDEILVLGFTNNLPLGEGVLSMKFNGTLNDQMRGFYRSKYHYKGQMKNMAVTQFESVDARRCFPCWDEPAFKAKFKLTLEVPPGMVALSNMPIANQTVTGPIKTISYQESPLMSTYLVAIVVGLLEYIEGVTPEGTKVRVYTQVGKSKQGKFALDVGVKSLHLYKDYFGTPYPLPKLDMVAIPDFAAGAMENYGLVTYREVALLFDEESSAESSKQNIAITVAHELAHQWFGNLVTMEWWTHLWLNEGFATWVSHLAVDSFFPQWNIWTQFLDDTTAGLKLDSLEESHPIEVEIHHASEVDEIFDAISYDKGASVIRMLQNYLGAERFQKALASYIRKFAYSNAKTEDLWAVLEEKSGEPIKNLMTTWTKQQGYPVVNAKLNGNYVELEQAQFLSDGSSGPGMWIVPITAGCGSYGMQKKFLLKGKSDRLDIRDMASQCGNQEKGGNFWIKLNINQTGFYRVQYDDKLAAALQTALQSKKLSLMDKIGIVEDSHALSMACKQTLTTLLRLLYAYREEADYSVLSHINTVSLSVAKISVDATPGLVGDIKQLLIKLLLPPAVKLGWDPKNSENHLDALLRPVLLVALVKLGHDKTIDEGVRRFGIFVHDRNTSLLPPNTRKAAYLAAMQNVTTSYRSAYNDLLKVYRESDEAEEKGRILSTLCYCKDKNIVLESLNLLFTDEVRSQDAYYVLQGLDVEMRETAWLWLKGNWDRITKKYGGTQQGGFIRYVLTLFASNEKAAEFSRFFATRKKPEFERTLKQSLENVRVNARWIQGIRSEPRLAQTVQELLHRP
;
A
#
# COMPACT_ATOMS: atom_id res chain seq x y z
N MET A 1 -15.20 17.54 61.98
CA MET A 1 -14.69 18.53 62.95
C MET A 1 -13.62 19.33 62.23
N ILE A 2 -13.94 20.53 61.96
CA ILE A 2 -13.13 21.69 61.62
C ILE A 2 -12.72 22.31 62.98
N PRO A 3 -11.70 23.12 63.16
CA PRO A 3 -10.93 24.00 62.30
C PRO A 3 -9.39 23.99 62.60
N SER A 4 -8.49 24.81 62.10
CA SER A 4 -8.42 26.16 61.54
C SER A 4 -6.97 26.68 61.56
N GLN A 5 -6.63 27.47 60.56
CA GLN A 5 -6.01 28.79 60.52
C GLN A 5 -4.51 28.94 60.78
N ARG A 6 -3.92 29.55 59.86
CA ARG A 6 -3.42 30.92 59.48
C ARG A 6 -1.94 31.07 59.85
N SER A 7 -1.08 31.73 59.16
CA SER A 7 -1.01 32.97 58.35
C SER A 7 0.44 33.05 57.85
N GLY A 8 0.78 33.62 56.80
CA GLY A 8 0.81 34.91 56.23
C GLY A 8 2.18 35.18 55.68
N GLY A 9 2.38 35.80 54.64
CA GLY A 9 2.38 37.02 53.96
C GLY A 9 3.75 37.07 53.23
N ALA A 10 3.96 37.70 52.18
CA ALA A 10 3.59 38.77 51.37
C ALA A 10 4.40 38.77 50.04
N ASN A 11 3.78 39.20 49.06
CA ASN A 11 4.28 39.65 47.75
C ASN A 11 5.04 40.99 47.89
N PRO A 12 5.57 41.71 46.87
CA PRO A 12 5.19 41.68 45.44
C PRO A 12 6.32 42.05 44.43
N HIS A 13 5.90 42.11 43.17
CA HIS A 13 6.14 42.95 41.99
C HIS A 13 6.58 42.17 40.78
N ALA A 14 5.75 42.05 39.82
CA ALA A 14 5.29 42.91 38.73
C ALA A 14 6.43 43.23 37.75
N ALA A 15 6.29 43.14 36.46
CA ALA A 15 5.23 43.41 35.52
C ALA A 15 5.58 42.90 34.10
N ARG A 16 4.55 42.72 33.33
CA ARG A 16 4.49 42.67 31.85
C ARG A 16 4.85 44.03 31.22
N PRO A 17 4.68 44.25 29.92
CA PRO A 17 4.56 43.45 28.70
C PRO A 17 5.13 44.12 27.43
N TYR A 18 4.92 43.45 26.23
CA TYR A 18 4.63 43.99 24.89
C TYR A 18 5.51 45.00 24.19
N GLY A 19 5.68 44.77 22.90
CA GLY A 19 5.85 45.79 21.90
C GLY A 19 6.14 45.29 20.50
N LEU A 20 5.10 45.25 19.67
CA LEU A 20 5.16 45.22 18.20
C LEU A 20 5.76 46.53 17.69
N SER A 21 6.53 46.49 16.59
CA SER A 21 6.18 47.23 15.34
C SER A 21 7.39 47.46 14.44
N THR A 22 7.27 47.04 13.24
CA THR A 22 7.37 47.72 11.92
C THR A 22 8.54 48.64 11.66
N GLY A 23 9.21 48.40 10.52
CA GLY A 23 9.56 49.49 9.65
C GLY A 23 10.92 49.49 9.01
N LEU A 24 10.94 49.13 7.71
CA LEU A 24 11.69 49.74 6.60
C LEU A 24 13.24 49.93 6.65
N ALA A 25 13.81 49.42 5.60
CA ALA A 25 15.18 49.62 5.04
C ALA A 25 15.48 51.10 4.76
N PRO A 26 16.64 51.55 4.25
CA PRO A 26 17.60 50.87 3.40
C PRO A 26 19.10 51.31 3.51
N HIS A 27 19.96 50.66 2.69
CA HIS A 27 21.21 51.07 2.05
C HIS A 27 22.53 51.22 2.84
N GLY A 28 23.59 50.58 2.24
CA GLY A 28 24.91 51.12 2.26
C GLY A 28 26.09 50.15 2.25
N SER A 29 26.52 49.73 1.05
CA SER A 29 27.93 49.60 0.56
C SER A 29 29.03 48.97 1.42
N LEU A 30 29.69 48.02 0.79
CA LEU A 30 31.09 47.54 0.85
C LEU A 30 32.16 48.64 1.11
N PRO A 31 33.43 48.37 1.51
CA PRO A 31 34.37 47.52 0.79
C PRO A 31 35.46 46.76 1.61
N THR A 32 35.99 45.70 0.98
CA THR A 32 37.36 45.20 0.79
C THR A 32 38.48 45.45 1.79
N GLU A 33 39.31 44.39 1.92
CA GLU A 33 40.74 44.22 1.83
C GLU A 33 41.33 43.42 3.01
N LEU A 34 41.97 42.30 2.75
CA LEU A 34 43.31 41.89 2.40
C LEU A 34 44.23 41.63 3.61
N LEU A 35 44.92 40.52 3.53
CA LEU A 35 46.32 40.13 3.75
C LEU A 35 46.49 38.90 4.64
N ASN A 36 46.88 37.76 4.06
CA ASN A 36 48.20 37.24 3.74
C ASN A 36 49.13 36.95 4.92
N SER A 37 49.52 35.70 5.13
CA SER A 37 50.88 35.21 4.91
C SER A 37 51.17 33.88 5.64
N ARG A 38 51.61 32.89 4.85
CA ARG A 38 52.92 32.19 4.91
C ARG A 38 53.28 31.45 6.23
N SER A 39 53.81 30.31 6.21
CA SER A 39 54.47 29.30 5.36
C SER A 39 55.42 28.44 6.18
N ARG A 40 55.74 27.22 5.73
CA ARG A 40 56.93 26.34 5.79
C ARG A 40 56.58 24.94 6.17
N ARG A 41 56.70 23.98 5.31
CA ARG A 41 57.77 23.20 4.68
C ARG A 41 58.73 22.48 5.63
N LEU A 42 58.82 21.16 5.35
CA LEU A 42 60.00 20.29 5.18
C LEU A 42 59.44 18.87 4.96
N GLU A 43 59.47 18.22 3.74
CA GLU A 43 60.61 17.50 3.10
C GLU A 43 61.20 16.43 4.01
N SER A 44 61.40 15.14 3.65
CA SER A 44 62.02 14.57 2.44
C SER A 44 61.80 13.03 2.38
N ASP A 45 61.65 12.49 1.15
CA ASP A 45 62.48 11.51 0.44
C ASP A 45 62.33 10.04 0.81
N SER A 46 62.25 9.10 -0.05
CA SER A 46 62.64 8.63 -1.38
C SER A 46 62.40 7.10 -1.35
N GLU A 47 62.17 6.34 -2.31
CA GLU A 47 62.67 6.02 -3.63
C GLU A 47 61.82 4.92 -4.33
N GLU A 48 61.64 5.01 -5.62
CA GLU A 48 61.30 3.93 -6.57
C GLU A 48 62.59 3.25 -7.08
N PRO A 49 62.61 2.12 -7.84
CA PRO A 49 62.07 2.04 -9.20
C PRO A 49 61.57 0.67 -9.77
N ALA A 50 60.77 0.79 -10.78
CA ALA A 50 60.58 0.14 -12.08
C ALA A 50 61.09 -1.28 -12.41
N ASP A 51 60.23 -2.07 -13.18
CA ASP A 51 60.55 -2.42 -14.59
C ASP A 51 59.40 -3.21 -15.28
N ARG A 52 59.27 -2.97 -16.58
CA ARG A 52 58.43 -3.66 -17.60
C ARG A 52 59.34 -4.37 -18.60
N PRO A 53 58.95 -5.01 -19.74
CA PRO A 53 57.66 -5.42 -20.32
C PRO A 53 57.69 -6.78 -21.11
N PRO A 54 56.81 -7.01 -22.18
CA PRO A 54 56.24 -8.29 -22.65
C PRO A 54 56.98 -8.95 -23.82
N PRO A 55 56.49 -9.98 -24.56
CA PRO A 55 55.61 -9.84 -25.73
C PRO A 55 54.70 -11.03 -26.20
N GLU A 56 53.76 -10.70 -27.13
CA GLU A 56 53.31 -11.24 -28.44
C GLU A 56 52.79 -12.71 -28.54
N ALA A 57 51.82 -13.03 -29.23
CA ALA A 57 51.09 -12.80 -30.49
C ALA A 57 50.78 -14.15 -31.19
N GLY A 58 49.63 -14.29 -31.80
CA GLY A 58 49.23 -15.42 -32.60
C GLY A 58 47.93 -15.23 -33.40
N ARG A 59 48.03 -14.84 -34.63
CA ARG A 59 47.01 -14.66 -35.68
C ARG A 59 46.56 -16.00 -36.27
N VAL A 60 45.28 -16.07 -36.85
CA VAL A 60 44.99 -16.34 -38.27
C VAL A 60 43.45 -16.55 -38.47
N ARG A 61 42.81 -15.68 -39.21
CA ARG A 61 42.18 -15.54 -40.54
C ARG A 61 40.75 -16.11 -40.76
N ARG A 62 39.87 -15.19 -41.07
CA ARG A 62 39.09 -14.86 -42.32
C ARG A 62 37.99 -15.83 -42.80
N GLY A 63 36.81 -15.21 -43.00
CA GLY A 63 35.78 -15.68 -43.94
C GLY A 63 34.70 -14.60 -44.15
N ARG A 64 34.73 -13.89 -45.32
CA ARG A 64 33.74 -12.91 -45.80
C ARG A 64 32.54 -13.65 -46.43
N ASN A 65 31.30 -13.07 -46.29
CA ASN A 65 30.63 -12.64 -47.54
C ASN A 65 29.42 -11.67 -47.28
N ARG A 66 29.18 -10.91 -48.32
CA ARG A 66 28.45 -9.66 -48.54
C ARG A 66 26.96 -9.87 -48.90
N GLY A 67 26.21 -8.79 -48.72
CA GLY A 67 25.09 -8.34 -49.55
C GLY A 67 23.78 -8.20 -48.75
N GLY A 68 23.00 -7.15 -48.81
CA GLY A 68 22.89 -6.00 -49.62
C GLY A 68 21.70 -5.19 -49.16
N MET A 69 21.73 -3.91 -49.37
CA MET A 69 20.75 -2.88 -49.12
C MET A 69 19.37 -3.16 -49.73
N GLN A 70 18.26 -2.72 -49.04
CA GLN A 70 17.43 -1.62 -49.60
C GLN A 70 16.39 -1.07 -48.65
N ARG A 71 16.06 0.20 -48.85
CA ARG A 71 15.20 1.11 -48.08
C ARG A 71 13.73 0.98 -48.46
N ALA A 72 12.83 1.35 -47.54
CA ALA A 72 11.79 2.38 -47.63
C ALA A 72 10.64 2.10 -46.66
N SER A 73 10.32 2.99 -45.84
CA SER A 73 9.42 4.14 -45.68
C SER A 73 8.02 3.80 -45.15
N THR A 74 7.77 4.35 -43.96
CA THR A 74 6.59 5.05 -43.43
C THR A 74 5.17 4.50 -43.60
N ALA A 75 4.51 4.33 -42.42
CA ALA A 75 3.21 4.96 -42.16
C ALA A 75 2.81 4.83 -40.65
N ARG A 76 2.15 5.87 -40.17
CA ARG A 76 1.80 6.20 -38.77
C ARG A 76 0.49 5.56 -38.31
N GLY A 77 0.34 5.41 -37.01
CA GLY A 77 -0.97 5.22 -36.37
C GLY A 77 -0.86 5.08 -34.84
N ALA A 78 -1.23 6.09 -34.13
CA ALA A 78 -1.29 6.26 -32.68
C ALA A 78 -2.54 5.60 -32.03
N ALA A 79 -2.81 5.50 -30.81
CA ALA A 79 -2.29 5.91 -29.50
C ALA A 79 -3.15 5.35 -28.34
N GLY A 80 -2.65 5.43 -27.15
CA GLY A 80 -3.33 5.76 -25.90
C GLY A 80 -3.67 4.56 -24.99
N SER A 81 -3.75 4.59 -23.75
CA SER A 81 -3.41 5.43 -22.60
C SER A 81 -3.69 4.66 -21.30
N GLY A 82 -2.94 4.87 -20.28
CA GLY A 82 -3.25 4.43 -18.92
C GLY A 82 -2.31 5.08 -17.90
N ALA A 83 -2.87 5.82 -16.98
CA ALA A 83 -2.15 6.58 -15.98
C ALA A 83 -1.44 5.70 -14.96
N VAL A 84 -0.29 6.14 -14.54
CA VAL A 84 0.44 5.59 -13.40
C VAL A 84 0.13 6.46 -12.21
N LEU A 85 -0.76 5.95 -11.33
CA LEU A 85 -0.66 6.27 -9.93
C LEU A 85 0.48 5.42 -9.38
N LEU A 86 1.54 6.05 -8.94
CA LEU A 86 2.49 5.42 -8.04
C LEU A 86 1.85 5.44 -6.64
N LEU A 87 0.91 4.53 -6.43
CA LEU A 87 0.51 4.16 -5.08
C LEU A 87 1.56 3.20 -4.57
N VAL A 88 2.09 3.50 -3.41
CA VAL A 88 2.78 2.52 -2.58
C VAL A 88 1.72 1.48 -2.21
N PHE A 89 1.51 0.51 -3.11
CA PHE A 89 0.73 -0.66 -2.75
C PHE A 89 1.65 -1.57 -1.96
N VAL A 90 1.47 -1.56 -0.65
CA VAL A 90 1.63 -2.78 0.11
C VAL A 90 0.53 -3.69 -0.43
N SER A 91 0.87 -4.43 -1.50
CA SER A 91 -0.06 -5.34 -2.15
C SER A 91 -0.08 -6.63 -1.36
N VAL A 92 -0.97 -6.71 -0.41
CA VAL A 92 -1.36 -7.99 0.16
C VAL A 92 -2.76 -8.31 -0.36
N ALA A 93 -2.91 -9.47 -0.97
CA ALA A 93 -4.14 -10.01 -1.50
C ALA A 93 -4.69 -11.01 -0.49
N VAL A 94 -5.77 -11.12 -0.35
CA VAL A 94 -7.15 -11.60 -0.40
C VAL A 94 -7.39 -13.10 -0.35
N LEU A 95 -8.17 -13.53 0.62
CA LEU A 95 -8.90 -14.76 0.56
C LEU A 95 -10.22 -14.84 1.35
N PRO A 96 -11.18 -15.70 0.90
CA PRO A 96 -12.55 -15.57 1.29
C PRO A 96 -13.06 -16.54 2.34
N GLY A 97 -14.10 -16.14 3.04
CA GLY A 97 -14.94 -16.99 3.82
C GLY A 97 -16.24 -17.35 3.13
N ALA A 98 -16.67 -18.59 3.28
CA ALA A 98 -17.96 -19.08 2.85
C ALA A 98 -19.02 -18.78 3.91
N SER A 99 -20.11 -18.21 3.48
CA SER A 99 -21.33 -17.94 4.25
C SER A 99 -22.08 -19.20 4.68
N GLY A 100 -22.42 -19.29 5.94
CA GLY A 100 -23.48 -20.18 6.45
C GLY A 100 -24.50 -19.36 7.24
N GLY A 101 -25.56 -18.93 6.60
CA GLY A 101 -26.65 -18.22 7.24
C GLY A 101 -27.56 -19.15 8.05
N GLY A 102 -27.78 -18.82 9.31
CA GLY A 102 -28.78 -19.42 10.18
C GLY A 102 -29.73 -18.37 10.74
N GLY A 103 -30.72 -17.99 9.98
CA GLY A 103 -31.78 -17.10 10.42
C GLY A 103 -32.82 -17.86 11.25
N ARG A 104 -32.98 -17.52 12.50
CA ARG A 104 -34.17 -17.86 13.28
C ARG A 104 -35.30 -16.88 12.96
N LYS A 105 -36.37 -17.43 12.31
CA LYS A 105 -37.65 -16.75 12.18
C LYS A 105 -38.44 -16.89 13.49
N MET A 106 -38.88 -15.80 14.06
CA MET A 106 -40.06 -15.74 14.91
C MET A 106 -41.29 -15.47 14.05
N ALA A 107 -42.28 -16.33 14.21
CA ALA A 107 -43.57 -16.22 13.53
C ALA A 107 -44.53 -15.29 14.28
N LEU A 108 -45.29 -14.51 13.55
CA LEU A 108 -46.63 -14.07 13.93
C LEU A 108 -47.52 -14.12 12.70
N GLY A 109 -48.68 -14.73 12.87
CA GLY A 109 -49.58 -15.18 11.84
C GLY A 109 -50.56 -14.13 11.33
N GLY A 110 -51.33 -14.52 10.33
CA GLY A 110 -52.51 -13.80 9.79
C GLY A 110 -52.95 -14.37 8.43
N GLU A 111 -54.06 -15.03 8.41
CA GLU A 111 -54.87 -15.59 7.32
C GLU A 111 -55.12 -14.63 6.13
N ALA A 112 -55.48 -14.98 4.94
CA ALA A 112 -56.28 -16.05 4.35
C ALA A 112 -56.40 -15.90 2.80
N ARG A 113 -56.63 -17.07 2.16
CA ARG A 113 -57.47 -17.34 0.96
C ARG A 113 -57.08 -16.87 -0.44
N GLY A 114 -57.01 -17.85 -1.34
CA GLY A 114 -57.28 -17.69 -2.75
C GLY A 114 -56.76 -18.81 -3.67
N VAL A 115 -57.61 -19.72 -4.03
CA VAL A 115 -57.43 -20.92 -4.86
C VAL A 115 -57.30 -20.58 -6.35
N ALA A 116 -56.41 -21.24 -7.07
CA ALA A 116 -56.63 -21.70 -8.43
C ALA A 116 -55.68 -22.84 -8.82
N ARG A 117 -56.25 -23.96 -9.15
CA ARG A 117 -55.64 -25.15 -9.75
C ARG A 117 -55.35 -24.92 -11.24
N TYR A 118 -54.23 -25.41 -11.74
CA TYR A 118 -54.12 -26.06 -13.04
C TYR A 118 -53.13 -27.22 -12.98
N SER A 119 -53.52 -28.29 -13.68
CA SER A 119 -52.92 -29.62 -13.64
C SER A 119 -52.03 -29.92 -14.84
N ASN A 120 -50.98 -30.73 -14.53
CA ASN A 120 -50.43 -31.86 -15.31
C ASN A 120 -49.74 -31.68 -16.69
N LYS A 121 -48.52 -32.13 -16.83
CA LYS A 121 -48.11 -33.52 -17.18
C LYS A 121 -46.61 -33.63 -17.42
N ASP A 122 -46.06 -34.71 -16.87
CA ASP A 122 -44.92 -35.52 -17.33
C ASP A 122 -43.58 -34.92 -17.75
N ALA A 123 -42.57 -35.01 -16.89
CA ALA A 123 -41.18 -35.29 -17.26
C ALA A 123 -40.45 -36.05 -16.14
N ASN A 124 -39.87 -37.17 -16.48
CA ASN A 124 -39.04 -38.02 -15.62
C ASN A 124 -37.98 -37.18 -14.90
N VAL A 125 -38.02 -37.18 -13.59
CA VAL A 125 -36.93 -36.68 -12.74
C VAL A 125 -36.22 -37.89 -12.15
N GLU A 126 -34.99 -38.12 -12.62
CA GLU A 126 -34.04 -38.98 -11.90
C GLU A 126 -33.90 -38.49 -10.46
N ALA A 127 -34.09 -39.38 -9.50
CA ALA A 127 -33.98 -39.07 -8.09
C ALA A 127 -32.54 -38.66 -7.73
N ALA A 128 -32.37 -37.44 -7.23
CA ALA A 128 -31.12 -36.98 -6.64
C ALA A 128 -30.66 -37.92 -5.52
N PRO A 129 -29.37 -38.22 -5.40
CA PRO A 129 -28.84 -39.05 -4.32
C PRO A 129 -29.19 -38.41 -2.95
N PRO A 130 -29.45 -39.20 -1.92
CA PRO A 130 -29.79 -38.67 -0.61
C PRO A 130 -28.69 -37.78 -0.06
N PRO A 131 -28.98 -36.66 0.64
CA PRO A 131 -27.96 -35.78 1.20
C PRO A 131 -27.04 -36.60 2.11
N ARG A 132 -25.71 -36.45 1.89
CA ARG A 132 -24.73 -37.05 2.78
C ARG A 132 -25.05 -36.59 4.20
N ARG A 133 -25.24 -37.54 5.12
CA ARG A 133 -25.40 -37.26 6.55
C ARG A 133 -24.26 -36.33 6.98
N ALA A 134 -24.63 -35.24 7.61
CA ALA A 134 -23.65 -34.39 8.29
C ALA A 134 -22.82 -35.29 9.23
N PRO A 135 -21.50 -35.11 9.28
CA PRO A 135 -20.67 -35.87 10.19
C PRO A 135 -21.17 -35.67 11.62
N ALA A 136 -21.24 -36.76 12.39
CA ALA A 136 -21.59 -36.69 13.77
C ALA A 136 -20.71 -35.69 14.51
N PRO A 137 -21.23 -34.90 15.48
CA PRO A 137 -20.41 -33.94 16.22
C PRO A 137 -19.21 -34.69 16.84
N PRO A 138 -17.99 -34.08 16.80
CA PRO A 138 -16.81 -34.74 17.32
C PRO A 138 -16.97 -35.11 18.78
N THR A 139 -16.66 -36.36 19.14
CA THR A 139 -16.73 -36.84 20.50
C THR A 139 -15.81 -36.03 21.39
N ALA A 140 -16.36 -35.43 22.46
CA ALA A 140 -15.57 -34.72 23.46
C ALA A 140 -14.42 -35.62 23.92
N GLY A 141 -13.20 -35.11 23.89
CA GLY A 141 -11.97 -35.84 24.21
C GLY A 141 -11.25 -36.49 23.04
N SER A 142 -11.64 -36.25 21.78
CA SER A 142 -10.86 -36.63 20.59
C SER A 142 -10.12 -35.44 19.96
N PRO A 143 -8.99 -35.63 19.24
CA PRO A 143 -8.31 -34.55 18.51
C PRO A 143 -9.23 -33.78 17.56
N ALA A 144 -10.23 -34.43 16.99
CA ALA A 144 -11.16 -33.86 16.02
C ALA A 144 -12.02 -32.69 16.59
N GLN A 145 -12.11 -32.53 17.92
CA GLN A 145 -12.82 -31.42 18.55
C GLN A 145 -12.20 -30.04 18.26
N PHE A 146 -10.94 -29.99 17.80
CA PHE A 146 -10.22 -28.76 17.51
C PHE A 146 -10.31 -28.34 16.03
N ARG A 147 -10.95 -29.12 15.16
CA ARG A 147 -11.15 -28.79 13.76
C ARG A 147 -12.13 -27.61 13.59
N GLY A 148 -11.83 -26.73 12.61
CA GLY A 148 -12.69 -25.61 12.25
C GLY A 148 -12.82 -24.56 13.36
N GLN A 149 -11.93 -24.56 14.36
CA GLN A 149 -11.92 -23.53 15.39
C GLN A 149 -11.14 -22.32 14.89
N PRO A 150 -11.67 -21.08 15.00
CA PRO A 150 -10.99 -19.88 14.50
C PRO A 150 -9.73 -19.51 15.31
N ARG A 151 -9.63 -19.98 16.56
CA ARG A 151 -8.56 -19.64 17.50
C ARG A 151 -8.03 -20.88 18.20
N LEU A 152 -6.74 -20.83 18.52
CA LEU A 152 -6.13 -21.85 19.37
C LEU A 152 -6.69 -21.83 20.80
N PRO A 153 -6.83 -23.00 21.47
CA PRO A 153 -7.32 -23.06 22.83
C PRO A 153 -6.32 -22.44 23.82
N ARG A 154 -6.83 -21.69 24.79
CA ARG A 154 -6.02 -20.93 25.77
C ARG A 154 -5.63 -21.71 27.01
N PHE A 155 -5.93 -23.01 27.11
CA PHE A 155 -5.53 -23.84 28.26
C PHE A 155 -4.01 -24.12 28.34
N ALA A 156 -3.29 -23.88 27.25
CA ALA A 156 -1.83 -23.93 27.18
C ALA A 156 -1.31 -22.78 26.33
N ALA A 157 -0.24 -22.11 26.79
CA ALA A 157 0.32 -20.96 26.11
C ALA A 157 1.86 -20.99 26.14
N PRO A 158 2.55 -20.57 25.06
CA PRO A 158 4.01 -20.48 25.04
C PRO A 158 4.49 -19.34 25.95
N ARG A 159 5.69 -19.48 26.47
CA ARG A 159 6.42 -18.45 27.23
C ARG A 159 7.74 -18.11 26.60
N ARG A 160 8.41 -19.13 26.04
CA ARG A 160 9.75 -18.99 25.48
C ARG A 160 9.97 -20.07 24.42
N TYR A 161 10.49 -19.67 23.27
CA TYR A 161 10.97 -20.57 22.23
C TYR A 161 12.48 -20.59 22.22
N GLU A 162 13.08 -21.78 22.15
CA GLU A 162 14.46 -21.99 21.80
C GLU A 162 14.48 -22.74 20.46
N LEU A 163 14.91 -22.01 19.41
CA LEU A 163 14.88 -22.50 18.05
C LEU A 163 16.30 -22.69 17.51
N ARG A 164 16.57 -23.83 16.91
CA ARG A 164 17.80 -24.12 16.17
C ARG A 164 17.44 -24.48 14.76
N LEU A 165 17.93 -23.70 13.79
CA LEU A 165 17.61 -23.88 12.38
C LEU A 165 18.90 -23.98 11.53
N ARG A 166 18.87 -24.86 10.54
CA ARG A 166 19.97 -25.07 9.61
C ARG A 166 19.42 -25.09 8.18
N PRO A 167 19.44 -23.95 7.48
CA PRO A 167 19.09 -23.89 6.06
C PRO A 167 20.21 -24.49 5.20
N ASP A 168 19.82 -25.25 4.16
CA ASP A 168 20.66 -25.69 3.08
C ASP A 168 20.26 -24.94 1.80
N LEU A 169 21.10 -23.98 1.39
CA LEU A 169 20.83 -23.10 0.25
C LEU A 169 21.07 -23.82 -1.10
N VAL A 170 21.67 -25.00 -1.10
CA VAL A 170 21.90 -25.80 -2.31
C VAL A 170 20.73 -26.75 -2.52
N ALA A 171 20.37 -27.52 -1.49
CA ALA A 171 19.23 -28.43 -1.54
C ALA A 171 17.88 -27.69 -1.44
N CYS A 172 17.89 -26.40 -1.06
CA CYS A 172 16.71 -25.58 -0.80
C CYS A 172 15.76 -26.21 0.22
N THR A 173 16.33 -26.72 1.32
CA THR A 173 15.63 -27.31 2.46
C THR A 173 16.17 -26.74 3.77
N PHE A 174 15.50 -27.03 4.86
CA PHE A 174 16.04 -26.73 6.20
C PHE A 174 15.67 -27.82 7.19
N THR A 175 16.50 -27.95 8.23
CA THR A 175 16.21 -28.78 9.39
C THR A 175 16.10 -27.89 10.61
N GLY A 176 15.21 -28.27 11.54
CA GLY A 176 14.96 -27.48 12.75
C GLY A 176 14.73 -28.33 13.98
N ALA A 177 15.00 -27.71 15.13
CA ALA A 177 14.61 -28.21 16.43
C ALA A 177 14.01 -27.05 17.24
N ALA A 178 12.89 -27.31 17.91
CA ALA A 178 12.23 -26.36 18.82
C ALA A 178 12.15 -26.95 20.21
N ALA A 179 12.45 -26.12 21.24
CA ALA A 179 12.14 -26.38 22.63
C ALA A 179 11.31 -25.19 23.14
N VAL A 180 10.03 -25.45 23.44
CA VAL A 180 9.07 -24.40 23.81
C VAL A 180 8.68 -24.57 25.27
N ALA A 181 8.99 -23.57 26.11
CA ALA A 181 8.43 -23.50 27.45
C ALA A 181 6.95 -23.15 27.35
N VAL A 182 6.10 -24.05 27.79
CA VAL A 182 4.64 -23.95 27.71
C VAL A 182 4.05 -23.95 29.12
N ALA A 183 3.18 -22.97 29.40
CA ALA A 183 2.40 -22.92 30.63
C ALA A 183 1.03 -23.57 30.39
N VAL A 184 0.72 -24.66 31.07
CA VAL A 184 -0.58 -25.32 31.11
C VAL A 184 -1.40 -24.72 32.25
N SER A 185 -2.47 -23.99 31.94
CA SER A 185 -3.27 -23.22 32.89
C SER A 185 -4.60 -23.90 33.29
N ALA A 186 -5.05 -24.90 32.53
CA ALA A 186 -6.27 -25.64 32.80
C ALA A 186 -6.07 -27.14 32.50
N PRO A 187 -6.86 -28.04 33.13
CA PRO A 187 -6.75 -29.45 32.88
C PRO A 187 -6.99 -29.81 31.41
N THR A 188 -6.03 -30.47 30.81
CA THR A 188 -6.07 -30.91 29.43
C THR A 188 -5.15 -32.10 29.22
N ARG A 189 -5.53 -33.01 28.31
CA ARG A 189 -4.62 -34.02 27.77
C ARG A 189 -4.06 -33.66 26.37
N PHE A 190 -4.35 -32.47 25.89
CA PHE A 190 -3.94 -32.01 24.56
C PHE A 190 -3.02 -30.79 24.60
N LEU A 191 -2.07 -30.74 23.67
CA LEU A 191 -1.44 -29.50 23.21
C LEU A 191 -1.83 -29.29 21.76
N VAL A 192 -2.29 -28.09 21.42
CA VAL A 192 -2.74 -27.71 20.08
C VAL A 192 -1.93 -26.50 19.64
N LEU A 193 -1.26 -26.64 18.51
CA LEU A 193 -0.41 -25.58 17.93
C LEU A 193 -0.53 -25.61 16.41
N ASN A 194 -0.09 -24.54 15.73
CA ASN A 194 -0.08 -24.46 14.29
C ASN A 194 1.18 -25.11 13.71
N ALA A 195 1.05 -25.76 12.56
CA ALA A 195 2.14 -26.25 11.73
C ALA A 195 1.62 -26.44 10.30
N ALA A 196 2.36 -26.00 9.32
CA ALA A 196 2.05 -26.15 7.90
C ALA A 196 3.33 -26.40 7.10
N ASP A 197 3.28 -27.17 6.02
CA ASP A 197 4.39 -27.47 5.11
C ASP A 197 5.66 -28.03 5.79
N LEU A 198 5.52 -28.58 7.00
CA LEU A 198 6.60 -29.17 7.79
C LEU A 198 6.44 -30.67 7.95
N THR A 199 7.56 -31.38 7.91
CA THR A 199 7.65 -32.78 8.34
C THR A 199 8.16 -32.83 9.78
N VAL A 200 7.24 -33.08 10.73
CA VAL A 200 7.59 -33.19 12.15
C VAL A 200 7.99 -34.62 12.49
N ASP A 201 9.18 -34.78 13.08
CA ASP A 201 9.63 -36.08 13.58
C ASP A 201 8.83 -36.48 14.84
N ARG A 202 7.83 -37.33 14.64
CA ARG A 202 6.91 -37.78 15.70
C ARG A 202 7.64 -38.46 16.86
N ALA A 203 8.74 -39.17 16.57
CA ALA A 203 9.53 -39.86 17.61
C ALA A 203 10.29 -38.91 18.52
N SER A 204 10.55 -37.68 18.07
CA SER A 204 11.25 -36.62 18.82
C SER A 204 10.34 -35.81 19.74
N ILE A 205 9.01 -35.91 19.60
CA ILE A 205 8.08 -35.06 20.37
C ILE A 205 8.06 -35.49 21.84
N ARG A 206 8.33 -34.55 22.75
CA ARG A 206 8.24 -34.74 24.21
C ARG A 206 7.69 -33.47 24.86
N PHE A 207 6.74 -33.63 25.80
CA PHE A 207 6.38 -32.60 26.76
C PHE A 207 6.85 -33.00 28.15
N ARG A 208 7.87 -32.29 28.68
CA ARG A 208 8.70 -32.82 29.76
C ARG A 208 9.26 -34.20 29.30
N ASP A 209 9.01 -35.27 30.00
CA ASP A 209 9.42 -36.64 29.63
C ASP A 209 8.28 -37.45 28.94
N LEU A 210 7.11 -36.84 28.79
CA LEU A 210 5.93 -37.51 28.24
C LEU A 210 5.92 -37.52 26.71
N ALA A 211 5.78 -38.69 26.07
CA ALA A 211 5.51 -38.82 24.67
C ALA A 211 4.00 -38.72 24.41
N PRO A 212 3.54 -38.02 23.35
CA PRO A 212 2.16 -38.02 22.96
C PRO A 212 1.75 -39.43 22.46
N ARG A 213 0.55 -39.88 22.84
CA ARG A 213 -0.05 -41.10 22.33
C ARG A 213 -0.60 -40.90 20.93
N GLU A 214 -1.14 -39.71 20.64
CA GLU A 214 -1.77 -39.32 19.40
C GLU A 214 -1.06 -38.08 18.86
N VAL A 215 -0.64 -38.10 17.58
CA VAL A 215 -0.08 -36.97 16.85
C VAL A 215 -0.88 -36.83 15.58
N VAL A 216 -1.81 -35.87 15.56
CA VAL A 216 -2.75 -35.67 14.45
C VAL A 216 -2.50 -34.31 13.82
N PHE A 217 -2.33 -34.31 12.51
CA PHE A 217 -2.22 -33.12 11.72
C PHE A 217 -3.52 -32.91 10.92
N PHE A 218 -4.14 -31.75 11.06
CA PHE A 218 -5.30 -31.32 10.29
C PHE A 218 -4.82 -30.27 9.29
N ALA A 219 -4.62 -30.69 8.05
CA ALA A 219 -4.00 -29.85 7.02
C ALA A 219 -4.87 -28.65 6.63
N ASP A 220 -6.19 -28.83 6.57
CA ASP A 220 -7.13 -27.76 6.21
C ASP A 220 -7.15 -26.63 7.24
N ASP A 221 -6.92 -26.96 8.52
CA ASP A 221 -6.89 -26.01 9.65
C ASP A 221 -5.45 -25.58 10.01
N GLU A 222 -4.44 -26.16 9.37
CA GLU A 222 -3.00 -25.95 9.64
C GLU A 222 -2.62 -26.14 11.12
N ILE A 223 -3.26 -27.12 11.82
CA ILE A 223 -3.02 -27.41 13.23
C ILE A 223 -2.42 -28.78 13.45
N LEU A 224 -1.51 -28.86 14.44
CA LEU A 224 -0.93 -30.07 14.99
C LEU A 224 -1.52 -30.32 16.39
N VAL A 225 -2.22 -31.43 16.58
CA VAL A 225 -2.82 -31.83 17.84
C VAL A 225 -2.02 -32.97 18.45
N LEU A 226 -1.47 -32.73 19.65
CA LEU A 226 -0.72 -33.70 20.43
C LEU A 226 -1.62 -34.19 21.58
N GLY A 227 -2.04 -35.47 21.53
CA GLY A 227 -2.88 -36.08 22.55
C GLY A 227 -2.06 -36.99 23.47
N PHE A 228 -2.14 -36.79 24.79
CA PHE A 228 -1.44 -37.56 25.79
C PHE A 228 -2.42 -38.56 26.48
N THR A 229 -1.87 -39.57 27.15
CA THR A 229 -2.68 -40.60 27.82
C THR A 229 -3.50 -40.03 28.97
N ASN A 230 -2.87 -39.15 29.76
CA ASN A 230 -3.43 -38.50 30.93
C ASN A 230 -3.42 -36.97 30.80
N ASN A 231 -4.15 -36.28 31.67
CA ASN A 231 -4.07 -34.84 31.79
C ASN A 231 -2.62 -34.42 32.05
N LEU A 232 -2.22 -33.36 31.37
CA LEU A 232 -0.89 -32.77 31.53
C LEU A 232 -0.79 -32.10 32.88
N PRO A 233 0.39 -32.13 33.51
CA PRO A 233 0.62 -31.41 34.78
C PRO A 233 0.42 -29.91 34.56
N LEU A 234 -0.32 -29.25 35.44
CA LEU A 234 -0.46 -27.80 35.46
C LEU A 234 0.90 -27.11 35.70
N GLY A 235 1.02 -25.88 35.24
CA GLY A 235 2.24 -25.09 35.33
C GLY A 235 3.17 -25.29 34.13
N GLU A 236 4.41 -24.89 34.23
CA GLU A 236 5.35 -24.87 33.13
C GLU A 236 5.95 -26.24 32.80
N GLY A 237 6.12 -26.48 31.50
CA GLY A 237 6.84 -27.65 30.94
C GLY A 237 7.44 -27.29 29.62
N VAL A 238 8.43 -28.07 29.17
CA VAL A 238 9.09 -27.88 27.87
C VAL A 238 8.54 -28.89 26.86
N LEU A 239 7.98 -28.40 25.76
CA LEU A 239 7.65 -29.16 24.56
C LEU A 239 8.81 -29.11 23.60
N SER A 240 9.41 -30.28 23.28
CA SER A 240 10.51 -30.38 22.33
C SER A 240 10.11 -31.22 21.11
N MET A 241 10.64 -30.84 19.94
CA MET A 241 10.43 -31.59 18.70
C MET A 241 11.47 -31.21 17.64
N LYS A 242 11.70 -32.12 16.68
CA LYS A 242 12.50 -31.88 15.47
C LYS A 242 11.59 -31.87 14.25
N PHE A 243 11.99 -31.13 13.22
CA PHE A 243 11.23 -30.98 11.99
C PHE A 243 12.14 -30.63 10.81
N ASN A 244 11.60 -30.83 9.59
CA ASN A 244 12.24 -30.46 8.33
C ASN A 244 11.23 -29.67 7.51
N GLY A 245 11.73 -28.76 6.67
CA GLY A 245 10.93 -27.99 5.72
C GLY A 245 11.69 -27.70 4.42
N THR A 246 11.00 -27.06 3.50
CA THR A 246 11.52 -26.66 2.19
C THR A 246 11.63 -25.14 2.12
N LEU A 247 12.76 -24.61 1.62
CA LEU A 247 12.87 -23.21 1.22
C LEU A 247 12.12 -23.03 -0.11
N ASN A 248 10.87 -22.68 -0.03
CA ASN A 248 9.95 -22.58 -1.17
C ASN A 248 10.23 -21.37 -2.08
N ASP A 249 9.50 -21.24 -3.21
CA ASP A 249 9.57 -20.13 -4.17
C ASP A 249 8.31 -19.22 -4.07
N GLN A 250 7.54 -19.29 -2.99
CA GLN A 250 6.27 -18.57 -2.86
C GLN A 250 6.38 -17.27 -2.08
N MET A 251 7.61 -16.93 -1.61
CA MET A 251 7.88 -15.72 -0.80
C MET A 251 7.06 -15.66 0.51
N ARG A 252 6.83 -16.83 1.16
CA ARG A 252 6.09 -16.99 2.41
C ARG A 252 6.71 -18.06 3.30
N GLY A 253 6.60 -17.91 4.60
CA GLY A 253 7.26 -18.78 5.56
C GLY A 253 8.79 -18.62 5.50
N PHE A 254 9.54 -19.71 5.52
CA PHE A 254 10.99 -19.71 5.30
C PHE A 254 11.24 -20.12 3.87
N TYR A 255 11.69 -19.19 3.03
CA TYR A 255 11.76 -19.35 1.57
C TYR A 255 13.13 -18.98 1.01
N ARG A 256 13.36 -19.29 -0.26
CA ARG A 256 14.56 -18.88 -0.98
C ARG A 256 14.30 -17.66 -1.85
N SER A 257 15.22 -16.69 -1.82
CA SER A 257 15.31 -15.58 -2.77
C SER A 257 16.58 -15.73 -3.62
N LYS A 258 16.49 -15.36 -4.90
CA LYS A 258 17.55 -15.56 -5.89
C LYS A 258 18.18 -14.23 -6.30
N TYR A 259 19.50 -14.21 -6.43
CA TYR A 259 20.26 -13.05 -6.89
C TYR A 259 21.51 -13.43 -7.65
N HIS A 260 22.04 -12.52 -8.46
CA HIS A 260 23.29 -12.71 -9.17
C HIS A 260 24.47 -12.25 -8.31
N TYR A 261 25.51 -13.08 -8.26
CA TYR A 261 26.77 -12.74 -7.64
C TYR A 261 27.91 -13.23 -8.51
N LYS A 262 28.75 -12.31 -9.04
CA LYS A 262 29.87 -12.62 -9.95
C LYS A 262 29.45 -13.50 -11.14
N GLY A 263 28.33 -13.14 -11.77
CA GLY A 263 27.79 -13.85 -12.94
C GLY A 263 27.15 -15.21 -12.66
N GLN A 264 26.99 -15.60 -11.38
CA GLN A 264 26.33 -16.84 -10.98
C GLN A 264 25.05 -16.55 -10.18
N MET A 265 24.01 -17.34 -10.45
CA MET A 265 22.80 -17.33 -9.62
C MET A 265 23.11 -17.92 -8.25
N LYS A 266 22.77 -17.22 -7.17
CA LYS A 266 22.89 -17.64 -5.78
C LYS A 266 21.53 -17.59 -5.09
N ASN A 267 21.35 -18.45 -4.09
CA ASN A 267 20.20 -18.43 -3.20
C ASN A 267 20.57 -17.73 -1.89
N MET A 268 19.60 -17.01 -1.31
CA MET A 268 19.56 -16.64 0.10
C MET A 268 18.31 -17.26 0.73
N ALA A 269 18.32 -17.47 2.04
CA ALA A 269 17.16 -17.90 2.80
C ALA A 269 16.61 -16.69 3.55
N VAL A 270 15.30 -16.48 3.44
CA VAL A 270 14.59 -15.30 3.99
C VAL A 270 13.28 -15.76 4.61
N THR A 271 12.83 -15.09 5.67
CA THR A 271 11.50 -15.32 6.25
C THR A 271 10.52 -14.22 5.89
N GLN A 272 9.26 -14.60 5.67
CA GLN A 272 8.08 -13.74 5.66
C GLN A 272 6.96 -14.47 6.43
N PHE A 273 6.66 -14.01 7.64
CA PHE A 273 5.76 -14.73 8.54
C PHE A 273 4.39 -14.05 8.72
N GLU A 274 4.30 -12.78 8.50
CA GLU A 274 3.00 -12.11 8.47
C GLU A 274 2.24 -12.54 7.21
N SER A 275 0.98 -12.91 7.37
CA SER A 275 0.16 -12.85 8.58
C SER A 275 0.30 -14.09 9.48
N VAL A 276 0.25 -15.30 8.94
CA VAL A 276 0.12 -16.58 9.68
C VAL A 276 1.09 -17.66 9.15
N ASP A 277 2.30 -17.28 8.80
CA ASP A 277 3.28 -18.14 8.11
C ASP A 277 4.51 -18.54 8.96
N ALA A 278 4.59 -18.13 10.24
CA ALA A 278 5.60 -18.66 11.16
C ALA A 278 5.45 -20.18 11.32
N ARG A 279 4.23 -20.71 11.26
CA ARG A 279 3.88 -22.14 11.26
C ARG A 279 4.50 -22.95 10.11
N ARG A 280 4.98 -22.29 9.04
CA ARG A 280 5.67 -22.93 7.91
C ARG A 280 7.19 -23.01 8.10
N CYS A 281 7.69 -22.37 9.17
CA CYS A 281 9.09 -22.43 9.55
C CYS A 281 9.32 -23.30 10.79
N PHE A 282 8.44 -23.21 11.78
CA PHE A 282 8.50 -24.02 13.02
C PHE A 282 7.10 -24.19 13.63
N PRO A 283 6.80 -25.33 14.26
CA PRO A 283 5.54 -25.51 14.97
C PRO A 283 5.41 -24.51 16.14
N CYS A 284 4.30 -23.74 16.19
CA CYS A 284 4.14 -22.63 17.14
C CYS A 284 2.66 -22.34 17.44
N TRP A 285 2.42 -21.51 18.47
CA TRP A 285 1.14 -20.84 18.69
C TRP A 285 1.12 -19.57 17.86
N ASP A 286 0.64 -19.68 16.62
CA ASP A 286 0.78 -18.67 15.60
C ASP A 286 -0.40 -17.68 15.56
N GLU A 287 -0.61 -17.02 16.69
CA GLU A 287 -1.57 -15.94 16.86
C GLU A 287 -0.89 -14.72 17.51
N PRO A 288 -1.25 -13.48 17.13
CA PRO A 288 -0.63 -12.26 17.67
C PRO A 288 -0.64 -12.17 19.21
N ALA A 289 -1.69 -12.70 19.84
CA ALA A 289 -1.86 -12.65 21.30
C ALA A 289 -1.00 -13.66 22.09
N PHE A 290 -0.38 -14.64 21.43
CA PHE A 290 0.51 -15.60 22.11
C PHE A 290 1.97 -15.13 22.09
N LYS A 291 2.22 -13.92 22.63
CA LYS A 291 3.57 -13.39 22.74
C LYS A 291 4.46 -14.28 23.60
N ALA A 292 5.70 -14.47 23.15
CA ALA A 292 6.73 -15.22 23.84
C ALA A 292 8.11 -14.57 23.63
N LYS A 293 9.12 -15.06 24.35
CA LYS A 293 10.52 -14.75 24.07
C LYS A 293 11.12 -15.75 23.09
N PHE A 294 12.03 -15.30 22.25
CA PHE A 294 12.69 -16.15 21.26
C PHE A 294 14.21 -16.15 21.44
N LYS A 295 14.78 -17.33 21.55
CA LYS A 295 16.21 -17.60 21.56
C LYS A 295 16.55 -18.37 20.29
N LEU A 296 17.15 -17.70 19.32
CA LEU A 296 17.46 -18.30 18.01
C LEU A 296 18.93 -18.72 17.93
N THR A 297 19.18 -19.86 17.29
CA THR A 297 20.49 -20.33 16.86
C THR A 297 20.43 -20.77 15.39
N LEU A 298 21.31 -20.23 14.57
CA LEU A 298 21.45 -20.60 13.15
C LEU A 298 22.75 -21.35 12.90
N GLU A 299 22.68 -22.38 12.07
CA GLU A 299 23.82 -23.11 11.54
C GLU A 299 23.94 -22.87 10.04
N VAL A 300 24.99 -22.17 9.61
CA VAL A 300 25.16 -21.72 8.22
C VAL A 300 26.60 -21.97 7.73
N PRO A 301 26.86 -21.97 6.41
CA PRO A 301 28.24 -22.01 5.90
C PRO A 301 29.06 -20.79 6.42
N PRO A 302 30.37 -20.94 6.69
CA PRO A 302 31.21 -19.90 7.31
C PRO A 302 31.24 -18.56 6.56
N GLY A 303 31.17 -18.59 5.22
CA GLY A 303 31.18 -17.38 4.36
C GLY A 303 29.87 -16.60 4.29
N MET A 304 28.77 -17.13 4.85
CA MET A 304 27.45 -16.48 4.80
C MET A 304 27.27 -15.48 5.95
N VAL A 305 26.60 -14.36 5.66
CA VAL A 305 26.02 -13.46 6.67
C VAL A 305 24.70 -14.08 7.12
N ALA A 306 24.46 -14.09 8.42
CA ALA A 306 23.18 -14.53 8.99
C ALA A 306 22.68 -13.47 9.97
N LEU A 307 21.43 -13.05 9.77
CA LEU A 307 20.78 -11.97 10.52
C LEU A 307 19.53 -12.52 11.20
N SER A 308 19.18 -11.94 12.35
CA SER A 308 17.91 -12.16 13.04
C SER A 308 17.50 -10.92 13.82
N ASN A 309 16.36 -10.98 14.53
CA ASN A 309 15.79 -9.90 15.34
C ASN A 309 16.79 -9.24 16.29
N MET A 310 17.61 -10.05 16.97
CA MET A 310 18.51 -9.61 18.05
C MET A 310 19.98 -9.63 17.64
N PRO A 311 20.85 -8.93 18.32
CA PRO A 311 22.30 -9.02 18.11
C PRO A 311 22.85 -10.43 18.34
N ILE A 312 24.00 -10.73 17.72
CA ILE A 312 24.74 -11.95 17.97
C ILE A 312 25.21 -11.95 19.42
N ALA A 313 24.92 -13.03 20.16
CA ALA A 313 25.42 -13.27 21.50
C ALA A 313 26.74 -14.05 21.47
N ASN A 314 26.83 -15.05 20.60
CA ASN A 314 28.03 -15.88 20.42
C ASN A 314 28.03 -16.51 19.01
N GLN A 315 29.24 -16.75 18.46
CA GLN A 315 29.40 -17.51 17.23
C GLN A 315 30.65 -18.39 17.29
N THR A 316 30.53 -19.57 16.71
CA THR A 316 31.67 -20.54 16.60
C THR A 316 31.70 -21.12 15.18
N VAL A 317 32.90 -21.45 14.71
CA VAL A 317 33.09 -22.13 13.42
C VAL A 317 33.72 -23.49 13.71
N THR A 318 33.00 -24.54 13.26
CA THR A 318 33.49 -25.94 13.42
C THR A 318 33.37 -26.61 12.05
N GLY A 319 34.52 -26.80 11.40
CA GLY A 319 34.59 -27.34 10.04
C GLY A 319 33.75 -26.51 9.04
N PRO A 320 32.82 -27.11 8.28
CA PRO A 320 32.01 -26.38 7.27
C PRO A 320 30.80 -25.65 7.85
N ILE A 321 30.65 -25.56 9.18
CA ILE A 321 29.49 -24.97 9.85
C ILE A 321 29.91 -23.82 10.76
N LYS A 322 29.27 -22.67 10.57
CA LYS A 322 29.25 -21.54 11.51
C LYS A 322 27.95 -21.58 12.30
N THR A 323 28.05 -21.78 13.59
CA THR A 323 26.93 -21.72 14.52
C THR A 323 26.87 -20.33 15.16
N ILE A 324 25.71 -19.66 15.01
CA ILE A 324 25.48 -18.30 15.51
C ILE A 324 24.29 -18.34 16.48
N SER A 325 24.52 -17.96 17.74
CA SER A 325 23.45 -17.80 18.72
C SER A 325 23.20 -16.32 18.96
N TYR A 326 21.93 -15.91 18.85
CA TYR A 326 21.50 -14.52 19.05
C TYR A 326 21.12 -14.27 20.52
N GLN A 327 21.08 -13.00 20.94
CA GLN A 327 20.48 -12.62 22.23
C GLN A 327 19.01 -13.03 22.27
N GLU A 328 18.45 -13.19 23.46
CA GLU A 328 17.03 -13.47 23.63
C GLU A 328 16.19 -12.23 23.32
N SER A 329 15.08 -12.39 22.61
CA SER A 329 14.18 -11.28 22.29
C SER A 329 13.37 -10.82 23.50
N PRO A 330 12.82 -9.61 23.50
CA PRO A 330 11.71 -9.25 24.38
C PRO A 330 10.46 -10.12 24.06
N LEU A 331 9.36 -9.91 24.78
CA LEU A 331 8.07 -10.51 24.45
C LEU A 331 7.59 -9.97 23.10
N MET A 332 7.36 -10.85 22.15
CA MET A 332 6.91 -10.51 20.80
C MET A 332 6.05 -11.64 20.20
N SER A 333 5.28 -11.31 19.19
CA SER A 333 4.44 -12.27 18.45
C SER A 333 5.29 -13.10 17.47
N THR A 334 4.77 -14.27 17.07
CA THR A 334 5.45 -15.20 16.15
C THR A 334 5.69 -14.59 14.78
N TYR A 335 4.73 -13.82 14.25
CA TYR A 335 4.82 -13.22 12.91
C TYR A 335 5.96 -12.20 12.75
N LEU A 336 6.53 -11.71 13.85
CA LEU A 336 7.65 -10.76 13.88
C LEU A 336 9.03 -11.42 13.93
N VAL A 337 9.11 -12.74 14.05
CA VAL A 337 10.38 -13.46 14.02
C VAL A 337 10.97 -13.45 12.62
N ALA A 338 12.25 -13.14 12.48
CA ALA A 338 12.88 -13.00 11.18
C ALA A 338 14.27 -13.58 11.09
N ILE A 339 14.59 -14.10 9.90
CA ILE A 339 15.90 -14.68 9.56
C ILE A 339 16.25 -14.29 8.13
N VAL A 340 17.49 -13.83 7.92
CA VAL A 340 18.06 -13.65 6.58
C VAL A 340 19.45 -14.27 6.54
N VAL A 341 19.71 -15.15 5.55
CA VAL A 341 21.02 -15.81 5.35
C VAL A 341 21.44 -15.65 3.89
N GLY A 342 22.56 -14.97 3.65
CA GLY A 342 23.05 -14.73 2.29
C GLY A 342 24.44 -14.12 2.24
N LEU A 343 24.88 -13.75 1.03
CA LEU A 343 26.08 -12.93 0.82
C LEU A 343 25.65 -11.47 0.81
N LEU A 344 25.88 -10.77 1.93
CA LEU A 344 25.42 -9.40 2.15
C LEU A 344 26.56 -8.51 2.59
N GLU A 345 26.46 -7.23 2.28
CA GLU A 345 27.24 -6.14 2.85
C GLU A 345 26.31 -5.10 3.47
N TYR A 346 26.82 -4.17 4.24
CA TYR A 346 26.01 -3.15 4.90
C TYR A 346 26.72 -1.81 5.06
N ILE A 347 25.89 -0.78 5.28
CA ILE A 347 26.31 0.52 5.83
C ILE A 347 25.65 0.71 7.20
N GLU A 348 26.31 1.42 8.12
CA GLU A 348 25.86 1.62 9.50
C GLU A 348 25.75 3.11 9.84
N GLY A 349 24.69 3.47 10.56
CA GLY A 349 24.51 4.74 11.25
C GLY A 349 24.14 4.48 12.71
N VAL A 350 24.09 5.55 13.50
CA VAL A 350 23.76 5.49 14.92
C VAL A 350 22.79 6.61 15.25
N THR A 351 21.70 6.31 15.97
CA THR A 351 20.79 7.35 16.45
C THR A 351 21.42 8.15 17.58
N PRO A 352 20.91 9.36 17.91
CA PRO A 352 21.38 10.13 19.08
C PRO A 352 21.33 9.33 20.40
N GLU A 353 20.43 8.35 20.51
CA GLU A 353 20.28 7.46 21.68
C GLU A 353 21.30 6.31 21.71
N GLY A 354 22.09 6.14 20.65
CA GLY A 354 23.10 5.09 20.54
C GLY A 354 22.60 3.79 19.89
N THR A 355 21.38 3.75 19.34
CA THR A 355 20.88 2.58 18.59
C THR A 355 21.59 2.47 17.26
N LYS A 356 22.17 1.30 16.97
CA LYS A 356 22.79 1.01 15.68
C LYS A 356 21.74 0.71 14.64
N VAL A 357 21.80 1.44 13.52
CA VAL A 357 20.92 1.24 12.35
C VAL A 357 21.80 0.81 11.17
N ARG A 358 21.42 -0.28 10.49
CA ARG A 358 22.17 -0.80 9.35
C ARG A 358 21.23 -1.03 8.16
N VAL A 359 21.76 -0.77 6.96
CA VAL A 359 21.12 -1.17 5.71
C VAL A 359 21.97 -2.25 5.06
N TYR A 360 21.42 -3.45 4.99
CA TYR A 360 22.04 -4.60 4.33
C TYR A 360 21.57 -4.73 2.90
N THR A 361 22.48 -5.01 1.99
CA THR A 361 22.23 -5.19 0.56
C THR A 361 22.99 -6.38 0.02
N GLN A 362 22.68 -6.78 -1.21
CA GLN A 362 23.60 -7.60 -2.00
C GLN A 362 24.93 -6.89 -2.13
N VAL A 363 26.02 -7.68 -2.24
CA VAL A 363 27.38 -7.15 -2.40
C VAL A 363 27.49 -6.31 -3.67
N GLY A 364 27.92 -5.07 -3.53
CA GLY A 364 28.06 -4.06 -4.60
C GLY A 364 26.98 -2.99 -4.61
N LYS A 365 25.87 -3.13 -3.83
CA LYS A 365 24.74 -2.18 -3.79
C LYS A 365 24.67 -1.33 -2.52
N SER A 366 25.61 -1.44 -1.59
CA SER A 366 25.50 -0.78 -0.27
C SER A 366 25.35 0.75 -0.34
N LYS A 367 25.91 1.40 -1.35
CA LYS A 367 25.80 2.86 -1.54
C LYS A 367 24.34 3.31 -1.77
N GLN A 368 23.54 2.49 -2.43
CA GLN A 368 22.12 2.77 -2.72
C GLN A 368 21.27 2.78 -1.43
N GLY A 369 21.74 2.18 -0.33
CA GLY A 369 21.08 2.20 0.98
C GLY A 369 21.24 3.50 1.78
N LYS A 370 22.06 4.45 1.33
CA LYS A 370 22.42 5.64 2.12
C LYS A 370 21.21 6.52 2.47
N PHE A 371 20.33 6.75 1.51
CA PHE A 371 19.13 7.57 1.73
C PHE A 371 18.19 6.92 2.75
N ALA A 372 17.93 5.62 2.62
CA ALA A 372 17.12 4.86 3.57
C ALA A 372 17.72 4.84 4.97
N LEU A 373 19.06 4.74 5.10
CA LEU A 373 19.75 4.81 6.38
C LEU A 373 19.54 6.17 7.07
N ASP A 374 19.64 7.28 6.33
CA ASP A 374 19.40 8.63 6.87
C ASP A 374 17.96 8.80 7.36
N VAL A 375 16.99 8.37 6.57
CA VAL A 375 15.58 8.37 6.95
C VAL A 375 15.35 7.49 8.19
N GLY A 376 15.93 6.29 8.23
CA GLY A 376 15.78 5.34 9.34
C GLY A 376 16.29 5.89 10.67
N VAL A 377 17.46 6.50 10.67
CA VAL A 377 18.02 7.14 11.87
C VAL A 377 17.13 8.28 12.37
N LYS A 378 16.64 9.15 11.46
CA LYS A 378 15.75 10.26 11.80
C LYS A 378 14.40 9.77 12.33
N SER A 379 13.82 8.72 11.72
CA SER A 379 12.52 8.17 12.11
C SER A 379 12.53 7.59 13.52
N LEU A 380 13.54 6.79 13.90
CA LEU A 380 13.64 6.25 15.25
C LEU A 380 13.74 7.35 16.32
N HIS A 381 14.51 8.41 16.04
CA HIS A 381 14.63 9.55 16.93
C HIS A 381 13.31 10.32 17.08
N LEU A 382 12.65 10.64 15.96
CA LEU A 382 11.36 11.33 15.95
C LEU A 382 10.29 10.55 16.72
N TYR A 383 10.17 9.24 16.47
CA TYR A 383 9.14 8.41 17.09
C TYR A 383 9.36 8.23 18.60
N LYS A 384 10.61 8.08 19.05
CA LYS A 384 10.92 8.11 20.49
C LYS A 384 10.41 9.38 21.15
N ASP A 385 10.63 10.55 20.53
CA ASP A 385 10.18 11.83 21.08
C ASP A 385 8.66 11.99 20.96
N TYR A 386 8.07 11.60 19.81
CA TYR A 386 6.63 11.72 19.57
C TYR A 386 5.80 10.84 20.52
N PHE A 387 6.21 9.58 20.74
CA PHE A 387 5.51 8.63 21.60
C PHE A 387 5.98 8.66 23.05
N GLY A 388 7.05 9.37 23.36
CA GLY A 388 7.63 9.43 24.69
C GLY A 388 8.08 8.07 25.21
N THR A 389 8.46 7.16 24.31
CA THR A 389 8.91 5.79 24.63
C THR A 389 10.07 5.45 23.70
N PRO A 390 11.27 5.08 24.24
CA PRO A 390 12.42 4.76 23.42
C PRO A 390 12.19 3.48 22.59
N TYR A 391 12.90 3.37 21.48
CA TYR A 391 13.01 2.12 20.73
C TYR A 391 13.64 1.04 21.63
N PRO A 392 13.01 -0.13 21.83
CA PRO A 392 13.41 -1.03 22.90
C PRO A 392 14.56 -2.00 22.57
N LEU A 393 14.98 -2.08 21.30
CA LEU A 393 16.03 -3.00 20.88
C LEU A 393 17.38 -2.27 20.71
N PRO A 394 18.53 -2.97 20.88
CA PRO A 394 19.85 -2.35 20.79
C PRO A 394 20.32 -2.09 19.35
N LYS A 395 19.61 -2.60 18.34
CA LYS A 395 19.92 -2.43 16.91
C LYS A 395 18.65 -2.48 16.07
N LEU A 396 18.74 -1.90 14.89
CA LEU A 396 17.78 -2.07 13.81
C LEU A 396 18.55 -2.37 12.52
N ASP A 397 18.24 -3.50 11.88
CA ASP A 397 18.76 -3.84 10.57
C ASP A 397 17.62 -3.73 9.54
N MET A 398 17.85 -3.07 8.44
CA MET A 398 16.99 -2.97 7.26
C MET A 398 17.65 -3.76 6.12
N VAL A 399 16.92 -4.63 5.45
CA VAL A 399 17.52 -5.56 4.47
C VAL A 399 16.78 -5.51 3.14
N ALA A 400 17.49 -5.21 2.05
CA ALA A 400 16.96 -5.30 0.69
C ALA A 400 16.92 -6.75 0.21
N ILE A 401 15.73 -7.25 -0.05
CA ILE A 401 15.49 -8.63 -0.49
C ILE A 401 15.12 -8.65 -1.99
N PRO A 402 15.83 -9.45 -2.79
CA PRO A 402 15.57 -9.51 -4.24
C PRO A 402 14.19 -10.05 -4.61
N ASP A 403 13.75 -11.15 -3.98
CA ASP A 403 12.41 -11.71 -4.16
C ASP A 403 11.61 -11.52 -2.86
N PHE A 404 10.66 -10.58 -2.88
CA PHE A 404 9.86 -10.19 -1.73
C PHE A 404 8.43 -9.84 -2.17
N ALA A 405 7.42 -10.49 -1.58
CA ALA A 405 6.03 -10.39 -2.02
C ALA A 405 5.41 -9.01 -1.75
N ALA A 406 5.61 -8.48 -0.55
CA ALA A 406 5.11 -7.17 -0.12
C ALA A 406 6.06 -6.03 -0.51
N GLY A 407 5.79 -4.81 -0.08
CA GLY A 407 6.70 -3.67 -0.16
C GLY A 407 7.81 -3.78 0.88
N ALA A 408 7.42 -4.02 2.13
CA ALA A 408 8.32 -4.25 3.26
C ALA A 408 7.62 -5.09 4.36
N MET A 409 8.29 -5.32 5.48
CA MET A 409 7.80 -6.04 6.66
C MET A 409 8.55 -5.60 7.91
N GLU A 410 7.82 -5.22 8.92
CA GLU A 410 8.26 -4.63 10.18
C GLU A 410 8.94 -5.59 11.18
N ASN A 411 9.43 -6.75 10.78
CA ASN A 411 10.01 -7.73 11.72
C ASN A 411 10.85 -7.07 12.82
N TYR A 412 10.60 -7.42 14.07
CA TYR A 412 11.15 -6.69 15.23
C TYR A 412 12.67 -6.64 15.24
N GLY A 413 13.25 -5.49 14.89
CA GLY A 413 14.68 -5.27 14.80
C GLY A 413 15.40 -5.77 13.53
N LEU A 414 14.70 -6.44 12.61
CA LEU A 414 15.22 -6.91 11.32
C LEU A 414 14.16 -6.69 10.22
N VAL A 415 14.00 -5.46 9.80
CA VAL A 415 13.00 -5.04 8.82
C VAL A 415 13.44 -5.44 7.42
N THR A 416 12.57 -6.10 6.68
CA THR A 416 12.86 -6.58 5.32
C THR A 416 12.10 -5.76 4.28
N TYR A 417 12.73 -5.51 3.15
CA TYR A 417 12.19 -4.64 2.09
C TYR A 417 12.37 -5.25 0.73
N ARG A 418 11.46 -5.00 -0.17
CA ARG A 418 11.71 -5.10 -1.61
C ARG A 418 12.82 -4.12 -1.99
N GLU A 419 13.70 -4.45 -2.96
CA GLU A 419 14.81 -3.57 -3.38
C GLU A 419 14.32 -2.15 -3.72
N VAL A 420 13.24 -2.01 -4.48
CA VAL A 420 12.66 -0.70 -4.89
C VAL A 420 12.08 0.13 -3.74
N ALA A 421 11.87 -0.46 -2.58
CA ALA A 421 11.35 0.20 -1.38
C ALA A 421 12.45 0.62 -0.38
N LEU A 422 13.72 0.31 -0.68
CA LEU A 422 14.85 0.62 0.21
C LEU A 422 16.05 1.24 -0.53
N LEU A 423 16.29 0.87 -1.79
CA LEU A 423 17.48 1.25 -2.52
C LEU A 423 17.21 2.42 -3.47
N PHE A 424 18.01 3.46 -3.36
CA PHE A 424 17.97 4.63 -4.22
C PHE A 424 19.32 4.83 -4.90
N ASP A 425 19.32 4.79 -6.21
CA ASP A 425 20.48 5.07 -7.04
C ASP A 425 20.34 6.45 -7.69
N GLU A 426 21.31 7.34 -7.47
CA GLU A 426 21.26 8.74 -7.93
C GLU A 426 21.23 8.87 -9.48
N GLU A 427 21.72 7.86 -10.22
CA GLU A 427 21.82 7.88 -11.68
C GLU A 427 20.63 7.19 -12.38
N SER A 428 19.99 6.23 -11.71
CA SER A 428 18.97 5.37 -12.32
C SER A 428 17.58 5.44 -11.68
N SER A 429 17.47 5.96 -10.44
CA SER A 429 16.19 6.07 -9.74
C SER A 429 15.46 7.37 -10.03
N ALA A 430 14.12 7.33 -10.04
CA ALA A 430 13.29 8.50 -10.17
C ALA A 430 13.07 9.22 -8.82
N GLU A 431 12.79 10.53 -8.84
CA GLU A 431 12.50 11.30 -7.60
C GLU A 431 11.29 10.76 -6.84
N SER A 432 10.31 10.16 -7.54
CA SER A 432 9.18 9.49 -6.90
C SER A 432 9.61 8.27 -6.08
N SER A 433 10.65 7.55 -6.48
CA SER A 433 11.20 6.41 -5.73
C SER A 433 11.85 6.87 -4.43
N LYS A 434 12.52 8.03 -4.45
CA LYS A 434 13.08 8.65 -3.23
C LYS A 434 12.01 8.95 -2.18
N GLN A 435 10.89 9.54 -2.61
CA GLN A 435 9.76 9.82 -1.73
C GLN A 435 9.13 8.52 -1.19
N ASN A 436 8.92 7.52 -2.05
CA ASN A 436 8.37 6.24 -1.66
C ASN A 436 9.25 5.52 -0.63
N ILE A 437 10.57 5.52 -0.82
CA ILE A 437 11.53 4.96 0.15
C ILE A 437 11.40 5.67 1.49
N ALA A 438 11.30 7.01 1.50
CA ALA A 438 11.15 7.76 2.75
C ALA A 438 9.86 7.37 3.50
N ILE A 439 8.73 7.30 2.80
CA ILE A 439 7.44 6.92 3.38
C ILE A 439 7.47 5.47 3.86
N THR A 440 7.98 4.52 3.05
CA THR A 440 8.03 3.09 3.42
C THR A 440 8.95 2.86 4.62
N VAL A 441 10.15 3.44 4.63
CA VAL A 441 11.06 3.32 5.78
C VAL A 441 10.43 3.90 7.05
N ALA A 442 9.80 5.07 6.96
CA ALA A 442 9.13 5.68 8.10
C ALA A 442 7.93 4.82 8.58
N HIS A 443 7.18 4.18 7.67
CA HIS A 443 6.08 3.27 7.97
C HIS A 443 6.57 2.04 8.76
N GLU A 444 7.54 1.31 8.24
CA GLU A 444 8.08 0.11 8.88
C GLU A 444 8.70 0.40 10.26
N LEU A 445 9.27 1.59 10.42
CA LEU A 445 9.82 1.96 11.71
C LEU A 445 8.76 2.43 12.71
N ALA A 446 7.63 2.95 12.25
CA ALA A 446 6.48 3.27 13.10
C ALA A 446 5.87 2.01 13.73
N HIS A 447 5.86 0.91 12.99
CA HIS A 447 5.44 -0.39 13.50
C HIS A 447 6.24 -0.88 14.70
N GLN A 448 7.48 -0.41 14.92
CA GLN A 448 8.25 -0.79 16.10
C GLN A 448 7.54 -0.37 17.41
N TRP A 449 6.59 0.59 17.34
CA TRP A 449 5.68 0.97 18.42
C TRP A 449 4.25 0.45 18.20
N PHE A 450 3.66 0.70 17.00
CA PHE A 450 2.32 0.23 16.62
C PHE A 450 2.43 -1.05 15.80
N GLY A 451 2.36 -2.20 16.44
CA GLY A 451 2.52 -3.54 15.88
C GLY A 451 3.44 -4.42 16.71
N ASN A 452 4.65 -3.93 17.05
CA ASN A 452 5.67 -4.71 17.71
C ASN A 452 5.65 -4.55 19.24
N LEU A 453 5.81 -3.33 19.73
CA LEU A 453 5.74 -3.05 21.16
C LEU A 453 4.31 -3.25 21.69
N VAL A 454 3.32 -2.64 21.03
CA VAL A 454 1.90 -2.86 21.26
C VAL A 454 1.33 -3.56 20.03
N THR A 455 0.85 -4.78 20.18
CA THR A 455 0.36 -5.61 19.07
C THR A 455 -1.16 -5.77 19.16
N MET A 456 -1.86 -5.84 18.05
CA MET A 456 -3.27 -6.22 18.02
C MET A 456 -3.54 -7.54 18.75
N GLU A 457 -4.70 -7.67 19.41
CA GLU A 457 -5.08 -8.93 20.08
C GLU A 457 -5.43 -10.02 19.08
N TRP A 458 -6.04 -9.65 17.98
CA TRP A 458 -6.40 -10.51 16.86
C TRP A 458 -6.43 -9.72 15.56
N TRP A 459 -6.37 -10.38 14.45
CA TRP A 459 -6.33 -9.80 13.12
C TRP A 459 -7.50 -8.86 12.80
N THR A 460 -8.66 -9.02 13.46
CA THR A 460 -9.79 -8.06 13.39
C THR A 460 -9.35 -6.61 13.66
N HIS A 461 -8.27 -6.41 14.41
CA HIS A 461 -7.73 -5.10 14.79
C HIS A 461 -6.46 -4.73 14.01
N LEU A 462 -6.20 -5.33 12.84
CA LEU A 462 -5.01 -5.07 12.00
C LEU A 462 -4.79 -3.57 11.74
N TRP A 463 -5.85 -2.81 11.55
CA TRP A 463 -5.77 -1.37 11.31
C TRP A 463 -5.09 -0.57 12.45
N LEU A 464 -5.01 -1.12 13.68
CA LEU A 464 -4.24 -0.52 14.78
C LEU A 464 -2.73 -0.51 14.50
N ASN A 465 -2.26 -1.44 13.67
CA ASN A 465 -0.90 -1.44 13.16
C ASN A 465 -0.83 -0.56 11.90
N GLU A 466 -1.53 -0.95 10.84
CA GLU A 466 -1.36 -0.42 9.49
C GLU A 466 -1.84 1.04 9.33
N GLY A 467 -3.02 1.34 9.85
CA GLY A 467 -3.56 2.70 9.78
C GLY A 467 -2.71 3.71 10.57
N PHE A 468 -2.17 3.31 11.73
CA PHE A 468 -1.27 4.18 12.51
C PHE A 468 0.09 4.32 11.86
N ALA A 469 0.69 3.25 11.34
CA ALA A 469 1.97 3.32 10.64
C ALA A 469 1.87 4.19 9.38
N THR A 470 0.80 4.04 8.60
CA THR A 470 0.53 4.87 7.42
C THR A 470 0.37 6.35 7.80
N TRP A 471 -0.44 6.65 8.79
CA TRP A 471 -0.65 8.03 9.21
C TRP A 471 0.63 8.68 9.75
N VAL A 472 1.39 7.98 10.63
CA VAL A 472 2.56 8.59 11.27
C VAL A 472 3.79 8.62 10.36
N SER A 473 3.87 7.77 9.33
CA SER A 473 4.90 7.87 8.30
C SER A 473 4.82 9.18 7.53
N HIS A 474 3.60 9.62 7.18
CA HIS A 474 3.38 10.91 6.56
C HIS A 474 3.75 12.08 7.48
N LEU A 475 3.43 11.99 8.77
CA LEU A 475 3.87 12.97 9.77
C LEU A 475 5.41 13.06 9.85
N ALA A 476 6.10 11.93 9.83
CA ALA A 476 7.55 11.87 9.90
C ALA A 476 8.20 12.46 8.65
N VAL A 477 7.77 12.04 7.47
CA VAL A 477 8.34 12.50 6.20
C VAL A 477 8.06 13.99 5.97
N ASP A 478 6.87 14.49 6.34
CA ASP A 478 6.57 15.93 6.31
C ASP A 478 7.50 16.74 7.23
N SER A 479 7.85 16.18 8.40
CA SER A 479 8.82 16.79 9.32
C SER A 479 10.25 16.80 8.76
N PHE A 480 10.67 15.75 8.02
CA PHE A 480 12.01 15.66 7.44
C PHE A 480 12.16 16.45 6.16
N PHE A 481 11.09 16.53 5.36
CA PHE A 481 11.06 17.13 4.04
C PHE A 481 9.82 18.04 3.86
N PRO A 482 9.69 19.13 4.63
CA PRO A 482 8.48 19.97 4.59
C PRO A 482 8.18 20.57 3.21
N GLN A 483 9.22 20.72 2.36
CA GLN A 483 9.10 21.18 0.98
C GLN A 483 8.40 20.16 0.04
N TRP A 484 8.21 18.92 0.47
CA TRP A 484 7.50 17.89 -0.31
C TRP A 484 5.98 17.99 -0.17
N ASN A 485 5.46 18.79 0.78
CA ASN A 485 4.03 18.94 1.03
C ASN A 485 3.29 17.61 1.19
N ILE A 486 3.86 16.69 1.97
CA ILE A 486 3.41 15.29 2.08
C ILE A 486 1.95 15.19 2.51
N TRP A 487 1.46 16.07 3.39
CA TRP A 487 0.04 16.05 3.78
C TRP A 487 -0.94 16.39 2.66
N THR A 488 -0.49 17.10 1.62
CA THR A 488 -1.32 17.31 0.42
C THR A 488 -1.35 16.04 -0.42
N GLN A 489 -0.24 15.31 -0.49
CA GLN A 489 -0.13 14.04 -1.20
C GLN A 489 -0.83 12.88 -0.47
N PHE A 490 -0.99 12.95 0.86
CA PHE A 490 -1.82 12.01 1.63
C PHE A 490 -3.27 11.91 1.12
N LEU A 491 -3.73 12.86 0.33
CA LEU A 491 -5.04 12.79 -0.29
C LEU A 491 -5.13 11.72 -1.39
N ASP A 492 -4.01 11.24 -1.94
CA ASP A 492 -3.97 10.07 -2.81
C ASP A 492 -4.45 8.83 -2.04
N ASP A 493 -3.91 8.59 -0.81
CA ASP A 493 -4.32 7.49 0.07
C ASP A 493 -5.81 7.66 0.47
N THR A 494 -6.19 8.87 0.93
CA THR A 494 -7.59 9.15 1.27
C THR A 494 -8.52 8.84 0.10
N THR A 495 -8.14 9.19 -1.13
CA THR A 495 -8.92 8.94 -2.34
C THR A 495 -9.00 7.45 -2.67
N ALA A 496 -7.91 6.69 -2.47
CA ALA A 496 -7.88 5.24 -2.65
C ALA A 496 -8.82 4.54 -1.66
N GLY A 497 -8.77 4.93 -0.38
CA GLY A 497 -9.70 4.45 0.65
C GLY A 497 -11.16 4.77 0.31
N LEU A 498 -11.48 6.02 -0.06
CA LEU A 498 -12.82 6.43 -0.47
C LEU A 498 -13.32 5.68 -1.72
N LYS A 499 -12.44 5.35 -2.65
CA LYS A 499 -12.78 4.62 -3.87
C LYS A 499 -13.14 3.17 -3.57
N LEU A 500 -12.35 2.47 -2.75
CA LEU A 500 -12.65 1.09 -2.37
C LEU A 500 -13.90 1.02 -1.49
N ASP A 501 -14.01 1.90 -0.51
CA ASP A 501 -15.09 1.90 0.48
C ASP A 501 -16.43 2.44 -0.07
N SER A 502 -16.45 2.87 -1.34
CA SER A 502 -17.69 3.19 -2.06
C SER A 502 -18.35 1.99 -2.73
N LEU A 503 -17.76 0.80 -2.62
CA LEU A 503 -18.32 -0.44 -3.17
C LEU A 503 -19.23 -1.13 -2.14
N GLU A 504 -20.27 -1.80 -2.62
CA GLU A 504 -21.12 -2.68 -1.79
C GLU A 504 -20.31 -3.86 -1.23
N GLU A 505 -19.34 -4.35 -2.01
CA GLU A 505 -18.39 -5.42 -1.63
C GLU A 505 -17.17 -4.90 -0.84
N SER A 506 -17.29 -3.76 -0.13
CA SER A 506 -16.33 -3.28 0.86
C SER A 506 -16.46 -4.05 2.18
N HIS A 507 -15.69 -3.66 3.19
CA HIS A 507 -15.81 -4.19 4.55
C HIS A 507 -15.56 -3.10 5.60
N PRO A 508 -16.01 -3.26 6.85
CA PRO A 508 -15.64 -2.33 7.93
C PRO A 508 -14.14 -2.40 8.24
N ILE A 509 -13.59 -1.38 8.88
CA ILE A 509 -12.21 -1.38 9.40
C ILE A 509 -11.99 -2.56 10.37
N GLU A 510 -12.96 -2.80 11.26
CA GLU A 510 -12.97 -3.96 12.15
C GLU A 510 -13.81 -5.08 11.52
N VAL A 511 -13.17 -6.03 10.87
CA VAL A 511 -13.83 -7.19 10.25
C VAL A 511 -13.53 -8.45 11.05
N GLU A 512 -14.56 -9.26 11.34
CA GLU A 512 -14.37 -10.53 12.02
C GLU A 512 -13.60 -11.52 11.14
N ILE A 513 -12.56 -12.13 11.70
CA ILE A 513 -11.72 -13.13 11.05
C ILE A 513 -11.99 -14.48 11.72
N HIS A 514 -12.48 -15.43 10.94
CA HIS A 514 -12.87 -16.76 11.40
C HIS A 514 -11.87 -17.85 11.01
N HIS A 515 -11.02 -17.60 10.02
CA HIS A 515 -10.03 -18.56 9.56
C HIS A 515 -8.72 -17.86 9.18
N ALA A 516 -7.59 -18.54 9.36
CA ALA A 516 -6.27 -18.01 9.02
C ALA A 516 -6.15 -17.56 7.55
N SER A 517 -6.81 -18.25 6.63
CA SER A 517 -6.82 -17.90 5.21
C SER A 517 -7.59 -16.62 4.85
N GLU A 518 -8.34 -16.04 5.79
CA GLU A 518 -9.07 -14.78 5.57
C GLU A 518 -8.23 -13.54 5.91
N VAL A 519 -7.14 -13.71 6.63
CA VAL A 519 -6.37 -12.59 7.18
C VAL A 519 -5.77 -11.74 6.07
N ASP A 520 -5.22 -12.36 5.02
CA ASP A 520 -4.61 -11.64 3.92
C ASP A 520 -5.59 -10.74 3.15
N GLU A 521 -6.93 -10.96 3.27
CA GLU A 521 -7.98 -10.16 2.62
C GLU A 521 -8.08 -8.73 3.12
N ILE A 522 -7.65 -8.50 4.36
CA ILE A 522 -7.84 -7.20 5.02
C ILE A 522 -6.60 -6.32 5.00
N PHE A 523 -5.51 -6.76 4.34
CA PHE A 523 -4.37 -5.92 4.01
C PHE A 523 -4.69 -5.11 2.73
N ASP A 524 -5.61 -4.18 2.84
CA ASP A 524 -6.12 -3.41 1.72
C ASP A 524 -6.30 -1.91 2.07
N ALA A 525 -6.81 -1.12 1.12
CA ALA A 525 -7.04 0.31 1.31
C ALA A 525 -8.01 0.66 2.46
N ILE A 526 -8.74 -0.31 3.01
CA ILE A 526 -9.57 -0.07 4.20
C ILE A 526 -8.71 -0.06 5.46
N SER A 527 -7.86 -1.05 5.66
CA SER A 527 -6.99 -1.11 6.85
C SER A 527 -5.92 -0.01 6.83
N TYR A 528 -5.33 0.27 5.67
CA TYR A 528 -4.27 1.27 5.47
C TYR A 528 -4.83 2.68 5.30
N ASP A 529 -5.52 2.97 4.21
CA ASP A 529 -5.82 4.32 3.74
C ASP A 529 -7.03 4.92 4.47
N LYS A 530 -8.14 4.14 4.60
CA LYS A 530 -9.28 4.56 5.43
C LYS A 530 -8.86 4.61 6.89
N GLY A 531 -8.09 3.61 7.38
CA GLY A 531 -7.55 3.59 8.74
C GLY A 531 -6.79 4.88 9.06
N ALA A 532 -5.79 5.23 8.25
CA ALA A 532 -4.98 6.43 8.39
C ALA A 532 -5.79 7.73 8.26
N SER A 533 -6.75 7.78 7.32
CA SER A 533 -7.62 8.94 7.11
C SER A 533 -8.54 9.19 8.30
N VAL A 534 -9.08 8.13 8.90
CA VAL A 534 -9.93 8.21 10.10
C VAL A 534 -9.11 8.64 11.33
N ILE A 535 -7.85 8.21 11.44
CA ILE A 535 -6.90 8.69 12.45
C ILE A 535 -6.63 10.19 12.26
N ARG A 536 -6.37 10.64 11.03
CA ARG A 536 -6.18 12.07 10.70
C ARG A 536 -7.42 12.90 11.05
N MET A 537 -8.62 12.39 10.74
CA MET A 537 -9.88 13.02 11.10
C MET A 537 -10.02 13.16 12.62
N LEU A 538 -9.70 12.14 13.39
CA LEU A 538 -9.75 12.14 14.84
C LEU A 538 -8.71 13.11 15.45
N GLN A 539 -7.49 13.14 14.91
CA GLN A 539 -6.46 14.09 15.31
C GLN A 539 -6.94 15.55 15.09
N ASN A 540 -7.56 15.83 13.95
CA ASN A 540 -8.11 17.16 13.66
C ASN A 540 -9.24 17.53 14.61
N TYR A 541 -10.09 16.57 14.98
CA TYR A 541 -11.17 16.77 15.95
C TYR A 541 -10.64 17.12 17.33
N LEU A 542 -9.71 16.34 17.86
CA LEU A 542 -9.15 16.47 19.22
C LEU A 542 -8.10 17.59 19.35
N GLY A 543 -7.40 17.90 18.24
CA GLY A 543 -6.20 18.74 18.22
C GLY A 543 -4.93 17.91 18.44
N ALA A 544 -3.85 18.30 17.71
CA ALA A 544 -2.62 17.52 17.60
C ALA A 544 -1.95 17.21 18.95
N GLU A 545 -1.82 18.19 19.83
CA GLU A 545 -1.13 18.02 21.11
C GLU A 545 -1.86 17.04 22.06
N ARG A 546 -3.20 17.17 22.15
CA ARG A 546 -4.03 16.30 22.98
C ARG A 546 -4.01 14.88 22.47
N PHE A 547 -4.08 14.72 21.15
CA PHE A 547 -4.01 13.42 20.48
C PHE A 547 -2.65 12.74 20.72
N GLN A 548 -1.54 13.45 20.53
CA GLN A 548 -0.19 12.93 20.77
C GLN A 548 0.00 12.45 22.24
N LYS A 549 -0.42 13.25 23.22
CA LYS A 549 -0.34 12.88 24.65
C LYS A 549 -1.17 11.62 24.96
N ALA A 550 -2.30 11.46 24.33
CA ALA A 550 -3.14 10.28 24.50
C ALA A 550 -2.48 9.04 23.88
N LEU A 551 -1.91 9.13 22.66
CA LEU A 551 -1.16 8.03 22.03
C LEU A 551 0.06 7.63 22.86
N ALA A 552 0.84 8.59 23.39
CA ALA A 552 1.95 8.29 24.26
C ALA A 552 1.52 7.52 25.54
N SER A 553 0.31 7.81 26.05
CA SER A 553 -0.28 7.08 27.17
C SER A 553 -0.73 5.67 26.77
N TYR A 554 -1.29 5.51 25.59
CA TYR A 554 -1.68 4.21 25.03
C TYR A 554 -0.47 3.28 24.85
N ILE A 555 0.60 3.76 24.20
CA ILE A 555 1.84 2.99 24.02
C ILE A 555 2.42 2.53 25.36
N ARG A 556 2.54 3.43 26.35
CA ARG A 556 3.06 3.06 27.67
C ARG A 556 2.18 2.03 28.41
N LYS A 557 0.85 2.16 28.27
CA LYS A 557 -0.09 1.28 28.98
C LYS A 557 -0.07 -0.15 28.43
N PHE A 558 0.11 -0.30 27.13
CA PHE A 558 0.04 -1.61 26.45
C PHE A 558 1.40 -2.12 25.98
N ALA A 559 2.51 -1.47 26.36
CA ALA A 559 3.87 -1.92 26.01
C ALA A 559 4.08 -3.41 26.34
N TYR A 560 4.62 -4.17 25.36
CA TYR A 560 4.84 -5.62 25.39
C TYR A 560 3.56 -6.46 25.52
N SER A 561 2.40 -5.85 25.31
CA SER A 561 1.10 -6.50 25.43
C SER A 561 0.34 -6.42 24.10
N ASN A 562 -0.91 -6.87 24.13
CA ASN A 562 -1.84 -6.77 23.01
C ASN A 562 -2.98 -5.81 23.36
N ALA A 563 -3.58 -5.19 22.35
CA ALA A 563 -4.67 -4.25 22.50
C ALA A 563 -5.76 -4.48 21.44
N LYS A 564 -6.98 -4.06 21.77
CA LYS A 564 -8.14 -3.99 20.90
C LYS A 564 -8.45 -2.54 20.54
N THR A 565 -9.27 -2.34 19.54
CA THR A 565 -9.75 -1.01 19.15
C THR A 565 -10.41 -0.27 20.33
N GLU A 566 -11.20 -0.97 21.15
CA GLU A 566 -11.85 -0.39 22.32
C GLU A 566 -10.87 0.09 23.39
N ASP A 567 -9.72 -0.57 23.52
CA ASP A 567 -8.66 -0.17 24.47
C ASP A 567 -8.04 1.18 24.08
N LEU A 568 -7.85 1.40 22.78
CA LEU A 568 -7.40 2.69 22.25
C LEU A 568 -8.43 3.79 22.53
N TRP A 569 -9.72 3.53 22.22
CA TRP A 569 -10.79 4.50 22.48
C TRP A 569 -10.89 4.87 23.96
N ALA A 570 -10.76 3.89 24.84
CA ALA A 570 -10.80 4.13 26.28
C ALA A 570 -9.69 5.06 26.76
N VAL A 571 -8.47 4.93 26.24
CA VAL A 571 -7.36 5.84 26.59
C VAL A 571 -7.58 7.23 26.01
N LEU A 572 -8.07 7.31 24.77
CA LEU A 572 -8.37 8.60 24.13
C LEU A 572 -9.50 9.35 24.85
N GLU A 573 -10.57 8.66 25.28
CA GLU A 573 -11.64 9.25 26.10
C GLU A 573 -11.10 9.75 27.44
N GLU A 574 -10.32 8.93 28.16
CA GLU A 574 -9.71 9.29 29.45
C GLU A 574 -8.85 10.57 29.35
N LYS A 575 -8.07 10.69 28.27
CA LYS A 575 -7.12 11.80 28.12
C LYS A 575 -7.72 13.04 27.46
N SER A 576 -8.78 12.89 26.67
CA SER A 576 -9.41 14.01 25.97
C SER A 576 -10.63 14.58 26.69
N GLY A 577 -11.36 13.76 27.47
CA GLY A 577 -12.66 14.08 28.03
C GLY A 577 -13.80 14.10 26.99
N GLU A 578 -13.54 13.68 25.76
CA GLU A 578 -14.51 13.62 24.66
C GLU A 578 -15.06 12.20 24.49
N PRO A 579 -16.33 12.01 24.05
CA PRO A 579 -16.94 10.67 23.89
C PRO A 579 -16.46 9.95 22.61
N ILE A 580 -15.18 9.61 22.56
CA ILE A 580 -14.47 9.10 21.38
C ILE A 580 -15.03 7.76 20.92
N LYS A 581 -15.33 6.86 21.85
CA LYS A 581 -15.85 5.53 21.51
C LYS A 581 -17.15 5.62 20.69
N ASN A 582 -18.09 6.49 21.11
CA ASN A 582 -19.35 6.67 20.39
C ASN A 582 -19.16 7.23 18.99
N LEU A 583 -18.25 8.21 18.84
CA LEU A 583 -17.88 8.79 17.55
C LEU A 583 -17.25 7.72 16.66
N MET A 584 -16.19 7.09 17.13
CA MET A 584 -15.31 6.26 16.30
C MET A 584 -15.90 4.88 15.96
N THR A 585 -16.78 4.33 16.81
CA THR A 585 -17.49 3.07 16.49
C THR A 585 -18.30 3.19 15.20
N THR A 586 -18.81 4.37 14.87
CA THR A 586 -19.54 4.59 13.61
C THR A 586 -18.62 4.51 12.38
N TRP A 587 -17.32 4.71 12.55
CA TRP A 587 -16.32 4.68 11.46
C TRP A 587 -15.62 3.32 11.34
N THR A 588 -15.44 2.59 12.45
CA THR A 588 -14.67 1.35 12.45
C THR A 588 -15.51 0.09 12.31
N LYS A 589 -16.80 0.12 12.69
CA LYS A 589 -17.68 -1.06 12.68
C LYS A 589 -18.74 -1.08 11.55
N GLN A 590 -18.72 -0.08 10.69
CA GLN A 590 -19.54 -0.03 9.47
C GLN A 590 -18.66 0.09 8.24
N GLN A 591 -19.04 -0.61 7.17
CA GLN A 591 -18.45 -0.37 5.84
C GLN A 591 -19.02 0.92 5.22
N GLY A 592 -18.24 1.54 4.35
CA GLY A 592 -18.65 2.75 3.66
C GLY A 592 -18.41 4.02 4.45
N TYR A 593 -18.89 5.12 3.90
CA TYR A 593 -18.75 6.48 4.42
C TYR A 593 -19.90 7.35 3.90
N PRO A 594 -20.15 8.54 4.53
CA PRO A 594 -21.25 9.38 4.10
C PRO A 594 -20.88 10.33 2.96
N VAL A 595 -21.84 10.63 2.08
CA VAL A 595 -21.91 11.91 1.37
C VAL A 595 -22.78 12.86 2.16
N VAL A 596 -22.27 14.07 2.37
CA VAL A 596 -22.99 15.16 3.05
C VAL A 596 -23.53 16.12 2.00
N ASN A 597 -24.83 16.14 1.85
CA ASN A 597 -25.53 17.10 1.01
C ASN A 597 -25.63 18.44 1.75
N ALA A 598 -25.14 19.51 1.15
CA ALA A 598 -25.10 20.85 1.70
C ALA A 598 -25.95 21.81 0.88
N LYS A 599 -26.96 22.43 1.50
CA LYS A 599 -27.88 23.35 0.84
C LYS A 599 -27.94 24.67 1.59
N LEU A 600 -27.74 25.77 0.89
CA LEU A 600 -27.84 27.11 1.47
C LEU A 600 -29.29 27.56 1.61
N ASN A 601 -29.73 27.79 2.85
CA ASN A 601 -31.05 28.29 3.16
C ASN A 601 -30.96 29.49 4.12
N GLY A 602 -30.95 30.71 3.58
CA GLY A 602 -30.79 31.93 4.35
C GLY A 602 -29.49 31.98 5.14
N ASN A 603 -29.60 32.03 6.46
CA ASN A 603 -28.47 32.09 7.40
C ASN A 603 -28.00 30.70 7.88
N TYR A 604 -28.45 29.63 7.24
CA TYR A 604 -28.13 28.26 7.61
C TYR A 604 -27.64 27.49 6.39
N VAL A 605 -26.73 26.54 6.62
CA VAL A 605 -26.47 25.44 5.70
C VAL A 605 -27.21 24.21 6.24
N GLU A 606 -28.20 23.74 5.50
CA GLU A 606 -28.89 22.49 5.77
C GLU A 606 -27.96 21.34 5.34
N LEU A 607 -27.72 20.41 6.26
CA LEU A 607 -26.85 19.25 6.09
C LEU A 607 -27.68 17.98 6.16
N GLU A 608 -27.50 17.09 5.19
CA GLU A 608 -28.11 15.74 5.19
C GLU A 608 -27.05 14.72 4.79
N GLN A 609 -26.86 13.66 5.57
CA GLN A 609 -25.97 12.57 5.23
C GLN A 609 -26.71 11.36 4.65
N ALA A 610 -26.06 10.68 3.74
CA ALA A 610 -26.46 9.36 3.24
C ALA A 610 -25.18 8.55 2.96
N GLN A 611 -25.22 7.22 3.09
CA GLN A 611 -24.09 6.39 2.66
C GLN A 611 -23.87 6.58 1.16
N PHE A 612 -22.60 6.84 0.80
CA PHE A 612 -22.20 6.96 -0.60
C PHE A 612 -21.86 5.58 -1.17
N LEU A 613 -22.50 5.23 -2.27
CA LEU A 613 -22.18 4.04 -3.07
C LEU A 613 -21.90 4.45 -4.52
N SER A 614 -20.85 3.88 -5.10
CA SER A 614 -20.38 4.21 -6.47
C SER A 614 -21.36 3.77 -7.54
N ASP A 615 -22.28 2.84 -7.24
CA ASP A 615 -23.37 2.45 -8.13
C ASP A 615 -24.53 3.47 -8.12
N GLY A 616 -24.45 4.55 -7.30
CA GLY A 616 -25.43 5.63 -7.18
C GLY A 616 -26.63 5.30 -6.29
N SER A 617 -26.74 4.12 -5.74
CA SER A 617 -27.70 3.77 -4.70
C SER A 617 -27.37 4.46 -3.38
N SER A 618 -28.18 4.26 -2.36
CA SER A 618 -27.92 4.76 -1.00
C SER A 618 -28.05 3.59 -0.04
N GLY A 619 -27.02 3.34 0.74
CA GLY A 619 -27.02 2.32 1.77
C GLY A 619 -27.62 2.78 3.10
N PRO A 620 -27.74 1.90 4.07
CA PRO A 620 -28.36 2.15 5.39
C PRO A 620 -27.42 2.82 6.39
N GLY A 621 -26.12 2.97 6.08
CA GLY A 621 -25.10 3.46 7.00
C GLY A 621 -25.38 4.90 7.47
N MET A 622 -25.02 5.18 8.72
CA MET A 622 -25.10 6.52 9.33
C MET A 622 -23.94 6.74 10.30
N TRP A 623 -23.30 7.91 10.20
CA TRP A 623 -22.10 8.26 10.94
C TRP A 623 -22.31 9.47 11.84
N ILE A 624 -21.51 9.58 12.88
CA ILE A 624 -21.30 10.86 13.56
C ILE A 624 -20.17 11.57 12.80
N VAL A 625 -20.52 12.63 12.06
CA VAL A 625 -19.59 13.26 11.12
C VAL A 625 -19.02 14.53 11.69
N PRO A 626 -17.69 14.64 11.90
CA PRO A 626 -17.04 15.89 12.30
C PRO A 626 -16.95 16.85 11.11
N ILE A 627 -17.95 17.71 10.98
CA ILE A 627 -18.00 18.75 9.95
C ILE A 627 -17.05 19.88 10.29
N THR A 628 -16.22 20.28 9.33
CA THR A 628 -15.49 21.55 9.36
C THR A 628 -16.01 22.45 8.26
N ALA A 629 -16.22 23.73 8.54
CA ALA A 629 -16.71 24.72 7.59
C ALA A 629 -15.83 25.97 7.61
N GLY A 630 -15.51 26.53 6.44
CA GLY A 630 -14.70 27.74 6.30
C GLY A 630 -15.16 28.62 5.15
N CYS A 631 -14.84 29.92 5.23
CA CYS A 631 -15.16 30.94 4.23
C CYS A 631 -14.04 31.98 4.12
N GLY A 632 -14.10 32.83 3.11
CA GLY A 632 -13.13 33.90 2.89
C GLY A 632 -11.70 33.36 2.72
N SER A 633 -10.76 33.91 3.48
CA SER A 633 -9.37 33.44 3.52
C SER A 633 -9.12 32.34 4.58
N TYR A 634 -10.14 31.56 4.95
CA TYR A 634 -10.13 30.58 6.07
C TYR A 634 -9.90 31.19 7.47
N GLY A 635 -9.92 32.51 7.58
CA GLY A 635 -9.83 33.21 8.87
C GLY A 635 -11.03 32.94 9.80
N MET A 636 -12.15 32.49 9.22
CA MET A 636 -13.34 32.06 9.95
C MET A 636 -13.62 30.61 9.66
N GLN A 637 -13.53 29.76 10.68
CA GLN A 637 -13.81 28.33 10.62
C GLN A 637 -14.77 27.92 11.75
N LYS A 638 -15.64 26.96 11.43
CA LYS A 638 -16.52 26.30 12.41
C LYS A 638 -16.31 24.80 12.41
N LYS A 639 -16.41 24.21 13.59
CA LYS A 639 -16.49 22.75 13.79
C LYS A 639 -17.89 22.39 14.29
N PHE A 640 -18.48 21.33 13.74
CA PHE A 640 -19.84 20.92 14.04
C PHE A 640 -19.93 19.38 13.96
N LEU A 641 -20.65 18.73 14.86
CA LEU A 641 -20.90 17.29 14.81
C LEU A 641 -22.31 17.03 14.24
N LEU A 642 -22.36 16.48 13.03
CA LEU A 642 -23.60 15.95 12.47
C LEU A 642 -23.85 14.55 13.05
N LYS A 643 -24.74 14.46 14.05
CA LYS A 643 -25.00 13.22 14.82
C LYS A 643 -26.14 12.38 14.26
N GLY A 644 -27.03 12.96 13.49
CA GLY A 644 -28.21 12.32 12.91
C GLY A 644 -28.21 12.40 11.40
N LYS A 645 -29.33 12.00 10.77
CA LYS A 645 -29.47 12.03 9.32
C LYS A 645 -29.35 13.43 8.74
N SER A 646 -29.88 14.46 9.45
CA SER A 646 -29.86 15.85 9.03
C SER A 646 -29.75 16.79 10.21
N ASP A 647 -29.18 17.99 9.97
CA ASP A 647 -29.07 19.07 10.92
C ASP A 647 -28.83 20.40 10.17
N ARG A 648 -28.74 21.53 10.89
CA ARG A 648 -28.51 22.88 10.34
C ARG A 648 -27.30 23.53 10.98
N LEU A 649 -26.34 23.94 10.14
CA LEU A 649 -25.19 24.73 10.55
C LEU A 649 -25.55 26.22 10.45
N ASP A 650 -25.59 26.94 11.59
CA ASP A 650 -25.75 28.41 11.63
C ASP A 650 -24.48 29.11 11.09
N ILE A 651 -24.63 29.91 10.05
CA ILE A 651 -23.54 30.59 9.36
C ILE A 651 -23.64 32.15 9.45
N ARG A 652 -24.47 32.70 10.32
CA ARG A 652 -24.70 34.18 10.40
C ARG A 652 -23.42 34.96 10.62
N ASP A 653 -22.58 34.51 11.54
CA ASP A 653 -21.27 35.10 11.83
C ASP A 653 -20.30 34.93 10.66
N MET A 654 -20.28 33.77 10.02
CA MET A 654 -19.47 33.54 8.82
C MET A 654 -19.92 34.45 7.68
N ALA A 655 -21.21 34.55 7.41
CA ALA A 655 -21.76 35.41 6.37
C ALA A 655 -21.46 36.89 6.63
N SER A 656 -21.54 37.35 7.90
CA SER A 656 -21.24 38.74 8.25
C SER A 656 -19.74 39.08 8.12
N GLN A 657 -18.86 38.18 8.53
CA GLN A 657 -17.40 38.43 8.46
C GLN A 657 -16.83 38.24 7.07
N CYS A 658 -17.19 37.14 6.38
CA CYS A 658 -16.67 36.84 5.05
C CYS A 658 -17.37 37.62 3.94
N GLY A 659 -18.67 37.89 4.06
CA GLY A 659 -19.43 38.68 3.08
C GLY A 659 -18.97 40.14 2.99
N ASN A 660 -18.55 40.74 4.11
CA ASN A 660 -18.03 42.11 4.15
C ASN A 660 -16.59 42.25 3.62
N GLN A 661 -15.82 41.18 3.60
CA GLN A 661 -14.43 41.19 3.09
C GLN A 661 -14.37 41.08 1.55
N GLU A 662 -15.43 40.64 0.90
CA GLU A 662 -15.50 40.45 -0.55
C GLU A 662 -16.18 41.66 -1.21
N LYS A 663 -15.39 42.63 -1.65
CA LYS A 663 -15.86 43.67 -2.57
C LYS A 663 -16.34 42.99 -3.88
N GLY A 664 -17.68 42.74 -3.95
CA GLY A 664 -18.28 42.10 -5.11
C GLY A 664 -19.27 40.96 -4.84
N GLY A 665 -19.52 40.58 -3.58
CA GLY A 665 -20.77 39.94 -3.18
C GLY A 665 -20.87 38.40 -3.36
N ASN A 666 -19.81 37.64 -3.62
CA ASN A 666 -19.91 36.18 -3.73
C ASN A 666 -19.41 35.47 -2.47
N PHE A 667 -20.31 35.44 -1.44
CA PHE A 667 -20.08 34.59 -0.27
C PHE A 667 -20.00 33.10 -0.69
N TRP A 668 -18.90 32.45 -0.29
CA TRP A 668 -18.71 31.00 -0.48
C TRP A 668 -18.43 30.33 0.86
N ILE A 669 -18.80 29.07 0.98
CA ILE A 669 -18.49 28.24 2.13
C ILE A 669 -17.98 26.89 1.65
N LYS A 670 -16.89 26.41 2.24
CA LYS A 670 -16.31 25.09 1.99
C LYS A 670 -16.49 24.22 3.23
N LEU A 671 -17.04 23.03 3.04
CA LEU A 671 -17.11 21.98 4.05
C LEU A 671 -15.95 20.99 3.86
N ASN A 672 -15.61 20.26 4.90
CA ASN A 672 -14.46 19.34 4.92
C ASN A 672 -13.16 20.07 4.58
N ILE A 673 -12.82 21.07 5.37
CA ILE A 673 -11.64 21.92 5.14
C ILE A 673 -10.38 21.08 5.16
N ASN A 674 -9.50 21.31 4.16
CA ASN A 674 -8.26 20.58 3.94
C ASN A 674 -8.45 19.06 3.85
N GLN A 675 -9.66 18.61 3.50
CA GLN A 675 -10.01 17.19 3.36
C GLN A 675 -9.58 16.35 4.57
N THR A 676 -9.77 16.88 5.77
CA THR A 676 -9.38 16.18 7.00
C THR A 676 -10.37 15.12 7.44
N GLY A 677 -11.60 15.12 6.91
CA GLY A 677 -12.63 14.13 7.19
C GLY A 677 -12.78 13.10 6.05
N PHE A 678 -13.03 11.84 6.39
CA PHE A 678 -13.23 10.74 5.44
C PHE A 678 -14.69 10.71 4.95
N TYR A 679 -15.12 11.76 4.23
CA TYR A 679 -16.48 11.88 3.66
C TYR A 679 -16.47 12.79 2.44
N ARG A 680 -17.48 12.64 1.56
CA ARG A 680 -17.67 13.49 0.40
C ARG A 680 -18.71 14.59 0.69
N VAL A 681 -18.65 15.69 -0.07
CA VAL A 681 -19.61 16.77 0.02
C VAL A 681 -20.27 17.00 -1.34
N GLN A 682 -21.60 17.02 -1.35
CA GLN A 682 -22.39 17.43 -2.51
C GLN A 682 -23.07 18.77 -2.20
N TYR A 683 -22.70 19.79 -2.96
CA TYR A 683 -23.23 21.16 -2.79
C TYR A 683 -24.42 21.38 -3.71
N ASP A 684 -25.38 22.21 -3.27
CA ASP A 684 -26.42 22.75 -4.16
C ASP A 684 -25.80 23.67 -5.23
N ASP A 685 -26.58 24.00 -6.29
CA ASP A 685 -26.09 24.80 -7.43
C ASP A 685 -25.54 26.18 -7.02
N LYS A 686 -26.10 26.79 -5.96
CA LYS A 686 -25.68 28.10 -5.48
C LYS A 686 -24.32 28.04 -4.80
N LEU A 687 -24.13 27.09 -3.91
CA LEU A 687 -22.85 26.86 -3.23
C LEU A 687 -21.78 26.38 -4.21
N ALA A 688 -22.12 25.49 -5.13
CA ALA A 688 -21.21 25.00 -6.16
C ALA A 688 -20.72 26.14 -7.07
N ALA A 689 -21.61 27.03 -7.54
CA ALA A 689 -21.24 28.21 -8.33
C ALA A 689 -20.35 29.19 -7.56
N ALA A 690 -20.63 29.42 -6.28
CA ALA A 690 -19.82 30.28 -5.42
C ALA A 690 -18.42 29.67 -5.21
N LEU A 691 -18.30 28.36 -4.98
CA LEU A 691 -17.02 27.65 -4.86
C LEU A 691 -16.22 27.67 -6.16
N GLN A 692 -16.89 27.53 -7.32
CA GLN A 692 -16.22 27.65 -8.62
C GLN A 692 -15.65 29.06 -8.82
N THR A 693 -16.36 30.11 -8.37
CA THR A 693 -15.85 31.48 -8.40
C THR A 693 -14.66 31.67 -7.44
N ALA A 694 -14.71 31.07 -6.25
CA ALA A 694 -13.60 31.07 -5.29
C ALA A 694 -12.37 30.34 -5.84
N LEU A 695 -12.57 29.23 -6.55
CA LEU A 695 -11.52 28.49 -7.25
C LEU A 695 -10.82 29.38 -8.30
N GLN A 696 -11.59 29.97 -9.21
CA GLN A 696 -11.07 30.83 -10.27
C GLN A 696 -10.37 32.10 -9.72
N SER A 697 -10.81 32.58 -8.56
CA SER A 697 -10.20 33.70 -7.84
C SER A 697 -8.99 33.27 -6.98
N LYS A 698 -8.54 32.01 -7.06
CA LYS A 698 -7.39 31.43 -6.32
C LYS A 698 -7.51 31.57 -4.79
N LYS A 699 -8.73 31.48 -4.24
CA LYS A 699 -9.02 31.65 -2.81
C LYS A 699 -9.03 30.34 -2.01
N LEU A 700 -9.03 29.18 -2.71
CA LEU A 700 -9.09 27.85 -2.08
C LEU A 700 -7.69 27.29 -1.81
N SER A 701 -7.56 26.58 -0.67
CA SER A 701 -6.35 25.80 -0.37
C SER A 701 -6.13 24.66 -1.40
N LEU A 702 -4.90 24.17 -1.51
CA LEU A 702 -4.57 23.08 -2.43
C LEU A 702 -5.42 21.83 -2.15
N MET A 703 -5.52 21.44 -0.87
CA MET A 703 -6.30 20.27 -0.45
C MET A 703 -7.79 20.42 -0.76
N ASP A 704 -8.35 21.62 -0.60
CA ASP A 704 -9.76 21.87 -0.91
C ASP A 704 -10.05 21.88 -2.41
N LYS A 705 -9.09 22.34 -3.23
CA LYS A 705 -9.15 22.17 -4.69
C LYS A 705 -9.19 20.69 -5.08
N ILE A 706 -8.32 19.86 -4.49
CA ILE A 706 -8.32 18.41 -4.72
C ILE A 706 -9.67 17.80 -4.34
N GLY A 707 -10.17 18.12 -3.14
CA GLY A 707 -11.45 17.57 -2.67
C GLY A 707 -12.63 17.89 -3.58
N ILE A 708 -12.69 19.10 -4.14
CA ILE A 708 -13.76 19.49 -5.08
C ILE A 708 -13.69 18.65 -6.38
N VAL A 709 -12.49 18.39 -6.91
CA VAL A 709 -12.31 17.55 -8.11
C VAL A 709 -12.69 16.11 -7.83
N GLU A 710 -12.20 15.52 -6.74
CA GLU A 710 -12.43 14.13 -6.36
C GLU A 710 -13.90 13.86 -6.00
N ASP A 711 -14.56 14.77 -5.27
CA ASP A 711 -15.98 14.66 -4.98
C ASP A 711 -16.82 14.73 -6.28
N SER A 712 -16.51 15.67 -7.18
CA SER A 712 -17.21 15.82 -8.45
C SER A 712 -17.02 14.59 -9.36
N HIS A 713 -15.81 14.01 -9.41
CA HIS A 713 -15.54 12.78 -10.16
C HIS A 713 -16.36 11.61 -9.63
N ALA A 714 -16.32 11.37 -8.32
CA ALA A 714 -17.07 10.28 -7.69
C ALA A 714 -18.60 10.44 -7.85
N LEU A 715 -19.13 11.66 -7.70
CA LEU A 715 -20.54 11.97 -7.93
C LEU A 715 -20.93 11.74 -9.40
N SER A 716 -20.03 12.04 -10.36
CA SER A 716 -20.23 11.75 -11.78
C SER A 716 -20.28 10.25 -12.06
N MET A 717 -19.34 9.48 -11.50
CA MET A 717 -19.33 8.00 -11.62
C MET A 717 -20.62 7.37 -11.05
N ALA A 718 -21.10 7.89 -9.92
CA ALA A 718 -22.36 7.46 -9.30
C ALA A 718 -23.63 7.99 -10.01
N CYS A 719 -23.50 8.70 -11.14
CA CYS A 719 -24.62 9.34 -11.86
C CYS A 719 -25.43 10.32 -10.98
N LYS A 720 -24.85 10.84 -9.89
CA LYS A 720 -25.41 11.92 -9.05
C LYS A 720 -25.04 13.30 -9.59
N GLN A 721 -24.11 13.38 -10.51
CA GLN A 721 -23.68 14.56 -11.25
C GLN A 721 -23.40 14.17 -12.72
N THR A 722 -23.57 15.10 -13.66
CA THR A 722 -23.29 14.83 -15.08
C THR A 722 -21.79 14.91 -15.41
N LEU A 723 -21.33 14.18 -16.43
CA LEU A 723 -19.98 14.36 -16.99
C LEU A 723 -19.79 15.79 -17.53
N THR A 724 -20.83 16.36 -18.10
CA THR A 724 -20.86 17.78 -18.53
C THR A 724 -20.44 18.73 -17.42
N THR A 725 -20.95 18.54 -16.18
CA THR A 725 -20.59 19.36 -15.01
C THR A 725 -19.12 19.12 -14.62
N LEU A 726 -18.66 17.87 -14.60
CA LEU A 726 -17.27 17.54 -14.31
C LEU A 726 -16.30 18.18 -15.33
N LEU A 727 -16.60 18.14 -16.64
CA LEU A 727 -15.75 18.74 -17.66
C LEU A 727 -15.68 20.27 -17.52
N ARG A 728 -16.78 20.93 -17.17
CA ARG A 728 -16.80 22.37 -16.89
C ARG A 728 -15.97 22.72 -15.66
N LEU A 729 -16.01 21.86 -14.63
CA LEU A 729 -15.19 22.03 -13.44
C LEU A 729 -13.70 21.83 -13.77
N LEU A 730 -13.32 20.77 -14.48
CA LEU A 730 -11.92 20.54 -14.89
C LEU A 730 -11.39 21.73 -15.72
N TYR A 731 -12.19 22.29 -16.61
CA TYR A 731 -11.80 23.48 -17.37
C TYR A 731 -11.58 24.72 -16.48
N ALA A 732 -12.24 24.81 -15.34
CA ALA A 732 -12.00 25.91 -14.39
C ALA A 732 -10.59 25.87 -13.77
N TYR A 733 -9.92 24.71 -13.80
CA TYR A 733 -8.52 24.53 -13.34
C TYR A 733 -7.45 24.78 -14.43
N ARG A 734 -7.79 25.28 -15.60
CA ARG A 734 -6.85 25.46 -16.72
C ARG A 734 -5.60 26.31 -16.44
N GLU A 735 -5.62 27.10 -15.36
CA GLU A 735 -4.50 27.93 -14.91
C GLU A 735 -3.79 27.32 -13.67
N GLU A 736 -4.08 26.07 -13.35
CA GLU A 736 -3.46 25.39 -12.22
C GLU A 736 -2.00 25.04 -12.55
N ALA A 737 -1.14 25.07 -11.53
CA ALA A 737 0.28 24.77 -11.68
C ALA A 737 0.84 23.91 -10.54
N ASP A 738 0.08 23.69 -9.48
CA ASP A 738 0.51 22.91 -8.33
C ASP A 738 0.55 21.41 -8.66
N TYR A 739 1.60 20.73 -8.21
CA TYR A 739 1.81 19.31 -8.46
C TYR A 739 0.64 18.45 -7.96
N SER A 740 0.28 18.58 -6.70
CA SER A 740 -0.72 17.69 -6.09
C SER A 740 -2.09 17.86 -6.74
N VAL A 741 -2.48 19.11 -7.02
CA VAL A 741 -3.75 19.40 -7.70
C VAL A 741 -3.74 18.85 -9.14
N LEU A 742 -2.64 19.08 -9.89
CA LEU A 742 -2.52 18.59 -11.27
C LEU A 742 -2.43 17.07 -11.36
N SER A 743 -1.86 16.38 -10.38
CA SER A 743 -1.83 14.91 -10.30
C SER A 743 -3.24 14.33 -10.22
N HIS A 744 -4.09 14.88 -9.35
CA HIS A 744 -5.50 14.47 -9.25
C HIS A 744 -6.30 14.81 -10.51
N ILE A 745 -6.13 16.03 -11.06
CA ILE A 745 -6.75 16.42 -12.34
C ILE A 745 -6.33 15.46 -13.47
N ASN A 746 -5.06 15.08 -13.51
CA ASN A 746 -4.54 14.10 -14.47
C ASN A 746 -5.24 12.75 -14.32
N THR A 747 -5.33 12.22 -13.09
CA THR A 747 -6.00 10.95 -12.79
C THR A 747 -7.46 10.97 -13.24
N VAL A 748 -8.20 12.03 -12.91
CA VAL A 748 -9.60 12.20 -13.32
C VAL A 748 -9.69 12.33 -14.85
N SER A 749 -8.80 13.10 -15.49
CA SER A 749 -8.77 13.26 -16.96
C SER A 749 -8.58 11.93 -17.68
N LEU A 750 -7.65 11.10 -17.21
CA LEU A 750 -7.42 9.78 -17.81
C LEU A 750 -8.58 8.81 -17.55
N SER A 751 -9.25 8.90 -16.40
CA SER A 751 -10.49 8.17 -16.13
C SER A 751 -11.60 8.56 -17.13
N VAL A 752 -11.79 9.86 -17.35
CA VAL A 752 -12.75 10.37 -18.33
C VAL A 752 -12.40 9.93 -19.75
N ALA A 753 -11.13 10.02 -20.16
CA ALA A 753 -10.70 9.57 -21.47
C ALA A 753 -10.96 8.06 -21.67
N LYS A 754 -10.67 7.25 -20.64
CA LYS A 754 -10.87 5.80 -20.64
C LYS A 754 -12.35 5.43 -20.82
N ILE A 755 -13.24 6.01 -20.01
CA ILE A 755 -14.67 5.67 -20.07
C ILE A 755 -15.33 6.17 -21.36
N SER A 756 -14.84 7.27 -21.93
CA SER A 756 -15.36 7.86 -23.18
C SER A 756 -15.18 6.97 -24.40
N VAL A 757 -14.19 6.04 -24.38
CA VAL A 757 -14.00 5.05 -25.46
C VAL A 757 -15.26 4.23 -25.70
N ASP A 758 -15.93 3.82 -24.63
CA ASP A 758 -17.15 3.03 -24.69
C ASP A 758 -18.41 3.90 -24.61
N ALA A 759 -18.38 5.00 -23.86
CA ALA A 759 -19.54 5.86 -23.65
C ALA A 759 -19.89 6.68 -24.90
N THR A 760 -18.90 7.31 -25.50
CA THR A 760 -19.08 8.30 -26.58
C THR A 760 -18.02 8.14 -27.67
N PRO A 761 -18.01 7.02 -28.43
CA PRO A 761 -16.96 6.76 -29.43
C PRO A 761 -16.74 7.89 -30.43
N GLY A 762 -17.82 8.60 -30.84
CA GLY A 762 -17.75 9.74 -31.75
C GLY A 762 -17.17 11.03 -31.16
N LEU A 763 -17.03 11.13 -29.82
CA LEU A 763 -16.49 12.33 -29.13
C LEU A 763 -15.14 12.09 -28.47
N VAL A 764 -14.60 10.86 -28.52
CA VAL A 764 -13.34 10.51 -27.84
C VAL A 764 -12.20 11.42 -28.25
N GLY A 765 -12.09 11.74 -29.54
CA GLY A 765 -11.06 12.63 -30.06
C GLY A 765 -11.17 14.04 -29.46
N ASP A 766 -12.37 14.61 -29.48
CA ASP A 766 -12.61 15.96 -28.94
C ASP A 766 -12.40 16.02 -27.42
N ILE A 767 -12.84 15.00 -26.68
CA ILE A 767 -12.61 14.89 -25.23
C ILE A 767 -11.10 14.82 -24.97
N LYS A 768 -10.34 13.97 -25.69
CA LYS A 768 -8.88 13.91 -25.54
C LYS A 768 -8.20 15.25 -25.84
N GLN A 769 -8.63 15.96 -26.90
CA GLN A 769 -8.11 17.28 -27.21
C GLN A 769 -8.41 18.32 -26.13
N LEU A 770 -9.61 18.28 -25.51
CA LEU A 770 -9.95 19.14 -24.38
C LEU A 770 -9.04 18.85 -23.17
N LEU A 771 -8.76 17.59 -22.89
CA LEU A 771 -7.88 17.18 -21.78
C LEU A 771 -6.40 17.52 -22.07
N ILE A 772 -5.95 17.40 -23.32
CA ILE A 772 -4.64 17.90 -23.77
C ILE A 772 -4.54 19.41 -23.55
N LYS A 773 -5.56 20.18 -23.95
CA LYS A 773 -5.60 21.63 -23.74
C LYS A 773 -5.44 22.02 -22.28
N LEU A 774 -5.92 21.21 -21.36
CA LEU A 774 -5.79 21.42 -19.91
C LEU A 774 -4.39 21.11 -19.41
N LEU A 775 -3.77 19.98 -19.84
CA LEU A 775 -2.51 19.46 -19.28
C LEU A 775 -1.25 19.95 -20.04
N LEU A 776 -1.38 20.43 -21.26
CA LEU A 776 -0.26 20.84 -22.10
C LEU A 776 0.48 22.10 -21.59
N PRO A 777 -0.20 23.18 -21.13
CA PRO A 777 0.49 24.38 -20.68
C PRO A 777 1.50 24.13 -19.54
N PRO A 778 1.15 23.45 -18.42
CA PRO A 778 2.12 23.13 -17.39
C PRO A 778 3.20 22.16 -17.88
N ALA A 779 2.88 21.21 -18.78
CA ALA A 779 3.87 20.30 -19.36
C ALA A 779 4.91 21.02 -20.22
N VAL A 780 4.49 21.98 -21.05
CA VAL A 780 5.40 22.82 -21.86
C VAL A 780 6.28 23.68 -20.98
N LYS A 781 5.73 24.22 -19.89
CA LYS A 781 6.50 25.01 -18.92
C LYS A 781 7.62 24.18 -18.26
N LEU A 782 7.36 22.93 -17.90
CA LEU A 782 8.35 22.03 -17.31
C LEU A 782 9.33 21.49 -18.35
N GLY A 783 8.85 21.12 -19.54
CA GLY A 783 9.65 20.49 -20.60
C GLY A 783 10.04 19.05 -20.28
N TRP A 784 10.94 18.48 -21.07
CA TRP A 784 11.48 17.13 -20.90
C TRP A 784 12.69 17.08 -19.99
N ASP A 785 13.45 18.15 -19.93
CA ASP A 785 14.75 18.22 -19.24
C ASP A 785 14.61 18.91 -17.88
N PRO A 786 15.30 18.43 -16.83
CA PRO A 786 15.33 19.11 -15.55
C PRO A 786 15.97 20.50 -15.66
N LYS A 787 15.51 21.45 -14.86
CA LYS A 787 16.02 22.82 -14.83
C LYS A 787 16.89 23.03 -13.59
N ASN A 788 17.89 23.90 -13.68
CA ASN A 788 18.83 24.17 -12.57
C ASN A 788 18.18 24.66 -11.26
N SER A 789 16.97 25.20 -11.32
CA SER A 789 16.20 25.71 -10.18
C SER A 789 14.95 24.87 -9.87
N GLU A 790 14.93 23.63 -10.36
CA GLU A 790 13.77 22.75 -10.21
C GLU A 790 13.62 22.29 -8.75
N ASN A 791 12.40 22.34 -8.24
CA ASN A 791 12.09 21.77 -6.96
C ASN A 791 11.61 20.32 -7.10
N HIS A 792 11.57 19.58 -5.99
CA HIS A 792 11.15 18.19 -5.95
C HIS A 792 9.77 17.95 -6.59
N LEU A 793 8.79 18.83 -6.32
CA LEU A 793 7.42 18.70 -6.83
C LEU A 793 7.33 18.90 -8.35
N ASP A 794 8.17 19.79 -8.93
CA ASP A 794 8.27 19.95 -10.38
C ASP A 794 8.86 18.68 -11.03
N ALA A 795 9.86 18.06 -10.37
CA ALA A 795 10.45 16.80 -10.82
C ALA A 795 9.44 15.64 -10.80
N LEU A 796 8.53 15.61 -9.82
CA LEU A 796 7.41 14.66 -9.75
C LEU A 796 6.34 14.95 -10.82
N LEU A 797 6.03 16.22 -11.07
CA LEU A 797 4.96 16.61 -12.01
C LEU A 797 5.32 16.34 -13.48
N ARG A 798 6.58 16.52 -13.86
CA ARG A 798 7.04 16.32 -15.25
C ARG A 798 6.65 14.95 -15.81
N PRO A 799 7.03 13.82 -15.18
CA PRO A 799 6.66 12.50 -15.69
C PRO A 799 5.14 12.27 -15.73
N VAL A 800 4.38 12.78 -14.76
CA VAL A 800 2.92 12.66 -14.71
C VAL A 800 2.30 13.28 -15.95
N LEU A 801 2.68 14.51 -16.29
CA LEU A 801 2.12 15.23 -17.44
C LEU A 801 2.60 14.65 -18.78
N LEU A 802 3.88 14.30 -18.91
CA LEU A 802 4.40 13.71 -20.15
C LEU A 802 3.75 12.35 -20.46
N VAL A 803 3.61 11.48 -19.46
CA VAL A 803 2.89 10.21 -19.60
C VAL A 803 1.45 10.43 -20.00
N ALA A 804 0.75 11.40 -19.40
CA ALA A 804 -0.63 11.72 -19.75
C ALA A 804 -0.76 12.20 -21.20
N LEU A 805 0.11 13.11 -21.64
CA LEU A 805 0.07 13.64 -23.00
C LEU A 805 0.37 12.54 -24.05
N VAL A 806 1.31 11.64 -23.77
CA VAL A 806 1.55 10.46 -24.61
C VAL A 806 0.28 9.62 -24.69
N LYS A 807 -0.36 9.37 -23.59
CA LYS A 807 -1.57 8.53 -23.48
C LYS A 807 -2.80 9.19 -24.09
N LEU A 808 -2.91 10.50 -24.06
CA LEU A 808 -4.00 11.26 -24.73
C LEU A 808 -3.75 11.42 -26.23
N GLY A 809 -2.54 11.12 -26.73
CA GLY A 809 -2.22 11.15 -28.14
C GLY A 809 -1.71 12.50 -28.62
N HIS A 810 -0.94 13.24 -27.81
CA HIS A 810 -0.31 14.50 -28.23
C HIS A 810 0.94 14.22 -29.08
N ASP A 811 0.83 14.38 -30.42
CA ASP A 811 1.84 14.00 -31.40
C ASP A 811 3.25 14.52 -31.07
N LYS A 812 3.40 15.81 -30.76
CA LYS A 812 4.70 16.41 -30.46
C LYS A 812 5.39 15.78 -29.24
N THR A 813 4.63 15.40 -28.22
CA THR A 813 5.18 14.71 -27.04
C THR A 813 5.58 13.28 -27.40
N ILE A 814 4.82 12.61 -28.24
CA ILE A 814 5.11 11.26 -28.73
C ILE A 814 6.37 11.28 -29.60
N ASP A 815 6.45 12.18 -30.58
CA ASP A 815 7.61 12.30 -31.47
C ASP A 815 8.91 12.56 -30.71
N GLU A 816 8.87 13.46 -29.72
CA GLU A 816 10.04 13.76 -28.86
C GLU A 816 10.39 12.57 -27.96
N GLY A 817 9.40 11.85 -27.41
CA GLY A 817 9.61 10.63 -26.63
C GLY A 817 10.30 9.54 -27.46
N VAL A 818 9.83 9.31 -28.68
CA VAL A 818 10.44 8.33 -29.62
C VAL A 818 11.87 8.73 -29.98
N ARG A 819 12.12 10.04 -30.25
CA ARG A 819 13.45 10.55 -30.55
C ARG A 819 14.43 10.30 -29.38
N ARG A 820 14.04 10.64 -28.15
CA ARG A 820 14.86 10.47 -26.95
C ARG A 820 15.12 8.98 -26.65
N PHE A 821 14.10 8.14 -26.80
CA PHE A 821 14.25 6.69 -26.67
C PHE A 821 15.27 6.14 -27.68
N GLY A 822 15.20 6.58 -28.94
CA GLY A 822 16.16 6.16 -29.98
C GLY A 822 17.61 6.51 -29.62
N ILE A 823 17.84 7.69 -29.03
CA ILE A 823 19.17 8.08 -28.54
C ILE A 823 19.61 7.20 -27.38
N PHE A 824 18.72 6.98 -26.40
CA PHE A 824 18.99 6.16 -25.21
C PHE A 824 19.32 4.70 -25.55
N VAL A 825 18.73 4.13 -26.61
CA VAL A 825 19.07 2.77 -27.06
C VAL A 825 20.53 2.67 -27.52
N HIS A 826 21.08 3.73 -28.10
CA HIS A 826 22.46 3.77 -28.57
C HIS A 826 23.47 4.24 -27.51
N ASP A 827 23.06 5.15 -26.65
CA ASP A 827 23.85 5.68 -25.53
C ASP A 827 23.04 5.65 -24.23
N ARG A 828 23.29 4.65 -23.39
CA ARG A 828 22.62 4.46 -22.08
C ARG A 828 22.91 5.59 -21.09
N ASN A 829 24.02 6.31 -21.28
CA ASN A 829 24.45 7.38 -20.37
C ASN A 829 23.98 8.76 -20.83
N THR A 830 23.16 8.83 -21.89
CA THR A 830 22.65 10.09 -22.39
C THR A 830 21.89 10.88 -21.32
N SER A 831 22.22 12.15 -21.15
CA SER A 831 21.48 13.08 -20.29
C SER A 831 20.10 13.47 -20.86
N LEU A 832 19.81 13.13 -22.13
CA LEU A 832 18.56 13.47 -22.79
C LEU A 832 17.37 12.61 -22.34
N LEU A 833 17.61 11.49 -21.64
CA LEU A 833 16.54 10.65 -21.11
C LEU A 833 16.78 10.29 -19.63
N PRO A 834 16.65 11.27 -18.71
CA PRO A 834 16.84 11.03 -17.29
C PRO A 834 15.75 10.10 -16.74
N PRO A 835 15.99 9.41 -15.59
CA PRO A 835 15.10 8.40 -15.03
C PRO A 835 13.63 8.83 -14.93
N ASN A 836 13.36 10.06 -14.50
CA ASN A 836 12.01 10.61 -14.35
C ASN A 836 11.19 10.59 -15.65
N THR A 837 11.81 10.71 -16.83
CA THR A 837 11.09 10.81 -18.11
C THR A 837 11.16 9.54 -18.97
N ARG A 838 11.92 8.51 -18.54
CA ARG A 838 12.07 7.24 -19.28
C ARG A 838 10.73 6.58 -19.59
N LYS A 839 9.82 6.53 -18.62
CA LYS A 839 8.51 5.89 -18.81
C LYS A 839 7.70 6.55 -19.94
N ALA A 840 7.69 7.87 -20.03
CA ALA A 840 6.97 8.59 -21.09
C ALA A 840 7.57 8.26 -22.48
N ALA A 841 8.89 8.20 -22.59
CA ALA A 841 9.59 7.84 -23.83
C ALA A 841 9.35 6.36 -24.22
N TYR A 842 9.33 5.44 -23.25
CA TYR A 842 9.06 4.02 -23.49
C TYR A 842 7.63 3.80 -23.98
N LEU A 843 6.64 4.45 -23.35
CA LEU A 843 5.25 4.42 -23.80
C LEU A 843 5.09 5.01 -25.20
N ALA A 844 5.77 6.13 -25.51
CA ALA A 844 5.76 6.73 -26.84
C ALA A 844 6.34 5.78 -27.89
N ALA A 845 7.45 5.11 -27.58
CA ALA A 845 8.08 4.15 -28.49
C ALA A 845 7.20 2.91 -28.73
N MET A 846 6.47 2.44 -27.70
CA MET A 846 5.60 1.27 -27.81
C MET A 846 4.32 1.51 -28.62
N GLN A 847 3.84 2.75 -28.77
CA GLN A 847 2.61 3.04 -29.51
C GLN A 847 2.61 2.56 -30.96
N ASN A 848 3.76 2.60 -31.61
CA ASN A 848 3.93 2.25 -33.02
C ASN A 848 4.45 0.82 -33.23
N VAL A 849 4.59 0.04 -32.14
CA VAL A 849 5.06 -1.34 -32.21
C VAL A 849 3.98 -2.24 -32.81
N THR A 850 4.41 -3.03 -33.79
CA THR A 850 3.64 -4.11 -34.39
C THR A 850 4.53 -5.33 -34.62
N THR A 851 3.96 -6.46 -34.98
CA THR A 851 4.71 -7.66 -35.33
C THR A 851 5.73 -7.40 -36.45
N SER A 852 5.42 -6.49 -37.39
CA SER A 852 6.32 -6.09 -38.49
C SER A 852 7.31 -4.97 -38.11
N TYR A 853 6.97 -4.19 -37.10
CA TYR A 853 7.74 -3.01 -36.59
C TYR A 853 8.03 -3.18 -35.10
N ARG A 854 8.88 -4.14 -34.76
CA ARG A 854 9.12 -4.54 -33.36
C ARG A 854 10.46 -4.05 -32.78
N SER A 855 11.20 -3.16 -33.46
CA SER A 855 12.52 -2.71 -32.98
C SER A 855 12.46 -2.15 -31.55
N ALA A 856 11.55 -1.22 -31.28
CA ALA A 856 11.41 -0.61 -29.95
C ALA A 856 11.07 -1.63 -28.85
N TYR A 857 10.22 -2.63 -29.14
CA TYR A 857 9.93 -3.72 -28.23
C TYR A 857 11.18 -4.58 -27.93
N ASN A 858 11.92 -4.96 -28.97
CA ASN A 858 13.16 -5.72 -28.82
C ASN A 858 14.23 -4.93 -28.06
N ASP A 859 14.33 -3.62 -28.32
CA ASP A 859 15.26 -2.73 -27.64
C ASP A 859 14.90 -2.59 -26.14
N LEU A 860 13.62 -2.46 -25.79
CA LEU A 860 13.15 -2.47 -24.40
C LEU A 860 13.46 -3.80 -23.70
N LEU A 861 13.20 -4.93 -24.35
CA LEU A 861 13.57 -6.24 -23.79
C LEU A 861 15.08 -6.39 -23.60
N LYS A 862 15.90 -5.81 -24.50
CA LYS A 862 17.34 -5.78 -24.35
C LYS A 862 17.74 -4.96 -23.12
N VAL A 863 17.19 -3.75 -22.95
CA VAL A 863 17.43 -2.92 -21.76
C VAL A 863 17.03 -3.66 -20.49
N TYR A 864 15.87 -4.30 -20.48
CA TYR A 864 15.36 -5.11 -19.37
C TYR A 864 16.34 -6.22 -18.96
N ARG A 865 16.88 -6.96 -19.92
CA ARG A 865 17.80 -8.07 -19.67
C ARG A 865 19.20 -7.61 -19.24
N GLU A 866 19.65 -6.45 -19.71
CA GLU A 866 20.94 -5.86 -19.38
C GLU A 866 20.95 -5.09 -18.05
N SER A 867 19.80 -4.64 -17.56
CA SER A 867 19.69 -3.89 -16.30
C SER A 867 19.76 -4.79 -15.08
N ASP A 868 20.48 -4.36 -14.05
CA ASP A 868 20.49 -4.97 -12.72
C ASP A 868 19.59 -4.20 -11.72
N GLU A 869 18.99 -3.08 -12.16
CA GLU A 869 18.17 -2.21 -11.33
C GLU A 869 16.68 -2.62 -11.37
N ALA A 870 16.14 -2.95 -10.19
CA ALA A 870 14.76 -3.43 -10.05
C ALA A 870 13.72 -2.39 -10.51
N GLU A 871 13.97 -1.09 -10.26
CA GLU A 871 13.09 -0.01 -10.68
C GLU A 871 13.02 0.10 -12.20
N GLU A 872 14.16 0.06 -12.90
CA GLU A 872 14.21 0.12 -14.37
C GLU A 872 13.49 -1.10 -14.98
N LYS A 873 13.69 -2.28 -14.41
CA LYS A 873 12.95 -3.49 -14.83
C LYS A 873 11.44 -3.34 -14.70
N GLY A 874 10.96 -2.83 -13.57
CA GLY A 874 9.52 -2.56 -13.35
C GLY A 874 8.99 -1.50 -14.31
N ARG A 875 9.78 -0.45 -14.58
CA ARG A 875 9.43 0.62 -15.53
C ARG A 875 9.23 0.06 -16.93
N ILE A 876 10.12 -0.80 -17.41
CA ILE A 876 10.03 -1.44 -18.73
C ILE A 876 8.83 -2.39 -18.77
N LEU A 877 8.71 -3.32 -17.83
CA LEU A 877 7.60 -4.29 -17.78
C LEU A 877 6.24 -3.59 -17.88
N SER A 878 6.10 -2.42 -17.20
CA SER A 878 4.85 -1.66 -17.20
C SER A 878 4.53 -0.95 -18.53
N THR A 879 5.36 -1.13 -19.56
CA THR A 879 5.16 -0.55 -20.89
C THR A 879 5.03 -1.59 -22.01
N LEU A 880 5.48 -2.82 -21.80
CA LEU A 880 5.56 -3.85 -22.85
C LEU A 880 4.19 -4.20 -23.47
N CYS A 881 3.11 -4.16 -22.71
CA CYS A 881 1.76 -4.40 -23.20
C CYS A 881 1.08 -3.16 -23.82
N TYR A 882 1.79 -2.01 -23.86
CA TYR A 882 1.23 -0.73 -24.33
C TYR A 882 1.37 -0.59 -25.86
N CYS A 883 0.70 -1.46 -26.62
CA CYS A 883 0.64 -1.39 -28.09
C CYS A 883 -0.70 -1.94 -28.59
N LYS A 884 -0.99 -1.70 -29.89
CA LYS A 884 -2.24 -2.15 -30.53
C LYS A 884 -2.11 -3.49 -31.25
N ASP A 885 -0.95 -4.11 -31.23
CA ASP A 885 -0.72 -5.44 -31.84
C ASP A 885 -0.97 -6.55 -30.82
N LYS A 886 -2.01 -7.35 -31.07
CA LYS A 886 -2.41 -8.48 -30.22
C LYS A 886 -1.29 -9.51 -30.00
N ASN A 887 -0.45 -9.74 -30.99
CA ASN A 887 0.62 -10.73 -30.90
C ASN A 887 1.73 -10.26 -29.97
N ILE A 888 2.09 -8.97 -30.03
CA ILE A 888 3.06 -8.36 -29.11
C ILE A 888 2.53 -8.38 -27.66
N VAL A 889 1.25 -8.04 -27.46
CA VAL A 889 0.61 -8.12 -26.14
C VAL A 889 0.62 -9.56 -25.61
N LEU A 890 0.29 -10.56 -26.43
CA LEU A 890 0.33 -11.97 -26.05
C LEU A 890 1.76 -12.45 -25.76
N GLU A 891 2.76 -11.99 -26.54
CA GLU A 891 4.18 -12.28 -26.28
C GLU A 891 4.59 -11.71 -24.90
N SER A 892 4.24 -10.45 -24.62
CA SER A 892 4.52 -9.79 -23.34
C SER A 892 3.84 -10.51 -22.16
N LEU A 893 2.57 -10.89 -22.30
CA LEU A 893 1.84 -11.66 -21.28
C LEU A 893 2.45 -13.05 -21.05
N ASN A 894 3.00 -13.69 -22.10
CA ASN A 894 3.63 -15.01 -21.98
C ASN A 894 4.99 -14.97 -21.28
N LEU A 895 5.66 -13.80 -21.18
CA LEU A 895 6.85 -13.63 -20.34
C LEU A 895 6.55 -13.98 -18.88
N LEU A 896 5.32 -13.81 -18.43
CA LEU A 896 4.86 -14.19 -17.08
C LEU A 896 5.02 -15.67 -16.76
N PHE A 897 5.18 -16.52 -17.75
CA PHE A 897 5.42 -17.96 -17.56
C PHE A 897 6.88 -18.37 -17.73
N THR A 898 7.77 -17.41 -17.95
CA THR A 898 9.22 -17.65 -18.01
C THR A 898 9.86 -17.31 -16.66
N ASP A 899 11.16 -17.57 -16.53
CA ASP A 899 11.95 -17.15 -15.36
C ASP A 899 12.53 -15.73 -15.54
N GLU A 900 12.29 -15.08 -16.69
CA GLU A 900 12.74 -13.70 -16.94
C GLU A 900 12.01 -12.69 -16.05
N VAL A 901 10.70 -12.93 -15.79
CA VAL A 901 9.88 -12.08 -14.93
C VAL A 901 9.71 -12.73 -13.58
N ARG A 902 10.19 -12.07 -12.51
CA ARG A 902 10.00 -12.52 -11.13
C ARG A 902 8.50 -12.54 -10.81
N SER A 903 8.07 -13.50 -9.98
CA SER A 903 6.65 -13.65 -9.64
C SER A 903 6.07 -12.37 -9.01
N GLN A 904 6.83 -11.66 -8.18
CA GLN A 904 6.45 -10.39 -7.57
C GLN A 904 6.21 -9.27 -8.59
N ASP A 905 6.86 -9.32 -9.76
CA ASP A 905 6.82 -8.27 -10.78
C ASP A 905 5.77 -8.51 -11.87
N ALA A 906 5.01 -9.62 -11.76
CA ALA A 906 3.98 -10.00 -12.73
C ALA A 906 2.95 -8.90 -12.98
N TYR A 907 2.54 -8.17 -11.94
CA TYR A 907 1.55 -7.10 -12.06
C TYR A 907 2.04 -5.89 -12.86
N TYR A 908 3.35 -5.64 -12.95
CA TYR A 908 3.87 -4.57 -13.82
C TYR A 908 3.50 -4.82 -15.28
N VAL A 909 3.63 -6.06 -15.77
CA VAL A 909 3.23 -6.41 -17.14
C VAL A 909 1.73 -6.14 -17.35
N LEU A 910 0.90 -6.50 -16.38
CA LEU A 910 -0.56 -6.29 -16.44
C LEU A 910 -0.95 -4.80 -16.39
N GLN A 911 -0.16 -3.95 -15.73
CA GLN A 911 -0.36 -2.49 -15.71
C GLN A 911 -0.19 -1.83 -17.08
N GLY A 912 0.56 -2.46 -17.98
CA GLY A 912 0.74 -2.01 -19.35
C GLY A 912 -0.49 -2.22 -20.26
N LEU A 913 -1.48 -2.99 -19.81
CA LEU A 913 -2.69 -3.28 -20.60
C LEU A 913 -3.60 -2.04 -20.75
N ASP A 914 -4.13 -1.85 -21.94
CA ASP A 914 -5.12 -0.82 -22.24
C ASP A 914 -6.49 -1.42 -22.59
N VAL A 915 -7.52 -0.60 -22.52
CA VAL A 915 -8.92 -0.96 -22.87
C VAL A 915 -9.04 -1.53 -24.28
N GLU A 916 -8.21 -1.08 -25.21
CA GLU A 916 -8.21 -1.59 -26.58
C GLU A 916 -7.77 -3.07 -26.66
N MET A 917 -6.96 -3.55 -25.69
CA MET A 917 -6.45 -4.92 -25.63
C MET A 917 -7.19 -5.80 -24.62
N ARG A 918 -8.24 -5.31 -23.98
CA ARG A 918 -8.97 -6.01 -22.91
C ARG A 918 -9.49 -7.39 -23.30
N GLU A 919 -10.02 -7.56 -24.52
CA GLU A 919 -10.50 -8.88 -24.99
C GLU A 919 -9.35 -9.87 -25.17
N THR A 920 -8.21 -9.41 -25.70
CA THR A 920 -7.00 -10.22 -25.82
C THR A 920 -6.50 -10.66 -24.44
N ALA A 921 -6.45 -9.74 -23.49
CA ALA A 921 -6.05 -10.01 -22.11
C ALA A 921 -6.99 -10.99 -21.40
N TRP A 922 -8.32 -10.83 -21.59
CA TRP A 922 -9.32 -11.75 -21.04
C TRP A 922 -9.22 -13.16 -21.62
N LEU A 923 -9.13 -13.28 -22.92
CA LEU A 923 -9.00 -14.58 -23.58
C LEU A 923 -7.70 -15.29 -23.17
N TRP A 924 -6.60 -14.54 -23.03
CA TRP A 924 -5.35 -15.07 -22.52
C TRP A 924 -5.47 -15.53 -21.05
N LEU A 925 -6.06 -14.71 -20.16
CA LEU A 925 -6.30 -15.06 -18.76
C LEU A 925 -7.14 -16.34 -18.66
N LYS A 926 -8.26 -16.40 -19.38
CA LYS A 926 -9.19 -17.53 -19.42
C LYS A 926 -8.53 -18.81 -19.90
N GLY A 927 -7.70 -18.72 -20.94
CA GLY A 927 -7.00 -19.88 -21.53
C GLY A 927 -5.80 -20.37 -20.72
N ASN A 928 -5.24 -19.53 -19.83
CA ASN A 928 -4.05 -19.86 -19.03
C ASN A 928 -4.34 -19.95 -17.53
N TRP A 929 -5.60 -19.95 -17.09
CA TRP A 929 -5.93 -19.89 -15.67
C TRP A 929 -5.27 -21.00 -14.85
N ASP A 930 -5.24 -22.23 -15.35
CA ASP A 930 -4.61 -23.37 -14.67
C ASP A 930 -3.08 -23.20 -14.54
N ARG A 931 -2.44 -22.57 -15.52
CA ARG A 931 -0.99 -22.23 -15.45
C ARG A 931 -0.75 -21.12 -14.43
N ILE A 932 -1.62 -20.12 -14.39
CA ILE A 932 -1.56 -19.01 -13.42
C ILE A 932 -1.70 -19.57 -12.00
N THR A 933 -2.73 -20.39 -11.74
CA THR A 933 -2.96 -20.99 -10.42
C THR A 933 -1.86 -21.92 -9.95
N LYS A 934 -1.10 -22.51 -10.89
CA LYS A 934 0.04 -23.35 -10.56
C LYS A 934 1.31 -22.54 -10.23
N LYS A 935 1.54 -21.41 -10.91
CA LYS A 935 2.76 -20.59 -10.74
C LYS A 935 2.63 -19.56 -9.64
N TYR A 936 1.45 -18.95 -9.50
CA TYR A 936 1.22 -17.78 -8.65
C TYR A 936 0.33 -18.13 -7.45
N GLY A 937 0.68 -17.65 -6.27
CA GLY A 937 -0.12 -17.81 -5.06
C GLY A 937 -1.49 -17.10 -5.16
N GLY A 938 -2.40 -17.39 -4.25
CA GLY A 938 -3.78 -16.89 -4.28
C GLY A 938 -3.89 -15.36 -4.36
N THR A 939 -3.11 -14.70 -3.59
CA THR A 939 -2.86 -13.25 -3.55
C THR A 939 -2.59 -12.66 -4.92
N GLN A 940 -1.63 -13.23 -5.64
CA GLN A 940 -1.26 -12.76 -6.97
C GLN A 940 -2.35 -13.09 -8.00
N GLN A 941 -3.09 -14.19 -7.82
CA GLN A 941 -4.24 -14.54 -8.67
C GLN A 941 -5.32 -13.44 -8.64
N GLY A 942 -5.60 -12.87 -7.46
CA GLY A 942 -6.48 -11.70 -7.31
C GLY A 942 -6.00 -10.50 -8.13
N GLY A 943 -4.68 -10.25 -8.17
CA GLY A 943 -4.09 -9.21 -9.01
C GLY A 943 -4.38 -9.41 -10.49
N PHE A 944 -4.21 -10.63 -11.02
CA PHE A 944 -4.57 -10.96 -12.42
C PHE A 944 -6.04 -10.68 -12.72
N ILE A 945 -6.94 -11.08 -11.82
CA ILE A 945 -8.39 -10.83 -11.95
C ILE A 945 -8.63 -9.32 -12.02
N ARG A 946 -8.13 -8.56 -11.05
CA ARG A 946 -8.36 -7.11 -10.94
C ARG A 946 -7.86 -6.36 -12.19
N TYR A 947 -6.60 -6.56 -12.60
CA TYR A 947 -6.04 -5.82 -13.73
C TYR A 947 -6.72 -6.12 -15.06
N VAL A 948 -7.21 -7.33 -15.28
CA VAL A 948 -7.87 -7.70 -16.54
C VAL A 948 -9.34 -7.33 -16.53
N LEU A 949 -10.10 -7.66 -15.48
CA LEU A 949 -11.56 -7.47 -15.47
C LEU A 949 -11.92 -5.98 -15.41
N THR A 950 -11.21 -5.14 -14.67
CA THR A 950 -11.53 -3.70 -14.54
C THR A 950 -11.22 -2.87 -15.79
N LEU A 951 -10.71 -3.50 -16.85
CA LEU A 951 -10.65 -2.89 -18.18
C LEU A 951 -12.02 -2.84 -18.87
N PHE A 952 -12.99 -3.59 -18.36
CA PHE A 952 -14.32 -3.71 -18.98
C PHE A 952 -15.36 -2.80 -18.29
N ALA A 953 -16.41 -2.52 -19.04
CA ALA A 953 -17.53 -1.70 -18.61
C ALA A 953 -18.85 -2.22 -19.23
N SER A 954 -19.17 -3.51 -19.02
CA SER A 954 -20.34 -4.18 -19.60
C SER A 954 -20.93 -5.20 -18.62
N ASN A 955 -22.25 -5.16 -18.43
CA ASN A 955 -22.96 -6.13 -17.59
C ASN A 955 -22.90 -7.55 -18.17
N GLU A 956 -22.88 -7.70 -19.50
CA GLU A 956 -22.74 -8.98 -20.19
C GLU A 956 -21.37 -9.62 -19.87
N LYS A 957 -20.31 -8.80 -19.87
CA LYS A 957 -18.96 -9.24 -19.49
C LYS A 957 -18.90 -9.60 -18.01
N ALA A 958 -19.45 -8.80 -17.12
CA ALA A 958 -19.55 -9.17 -15.70
C ALA A 958 -20.24 -10.52 -15.49
N ALA A 959 -21.30 -10.81 -16.26
CA ALA A 959 -21.97 -12.11 -16.22
C ALA A 959 -21.11 -13.24 -16.83
N GLU A 960 -20.32 -12.97 -17.89
CA GLU A 960 -19.36 -13.93 -18.45
C GLU A 960 -18.29 -14.29 -17.40
N PHE A 961 -17.71 -13.29 -16.76
CA PHE A 961 -16.69 -13.47 -15.70
C PHE A 961 -17.23 -14.27 -14.52
N SER A 962 -18.42 -13.92 -14.02
CA SER A 962 -19.09 -14.66 -12.94
C SER A 962 -19.27 -16.15 -13.29
N ARG A 963 -19.70 -16.47 -14.51
CA ARG A 963 -19.84 -17.87 -14.97
C ARG A 963 -18.50 -18.58 -15.06
N PHE A 964 -17.44 -17.92 -15.55
CA PHE A 964 -16.13 -18.53 -15.65
C PHE A 964 -15.55 -18.89 -14.27
N PHE A 965 -15.69 -17.99 -13.30
CA PHE A 965 -15.17 -18.18 -11.95
C PHE A 965 -16.09 -18.99 -11.03
N ALA A 966 -17.34 -19.29 -11.41
CA ALA A 966 -18.30 -20.01 -10.55
C ALA A 966 -17.78 -21.35 -10.00
N THR A 967 -17.00 -22.09 -10.81
CA THR A 967 -16.39 -23.39 -10.42
C THR A 967 -14.92 -23.29 -10.07
N ARG A 968 -14.35 -22.07 -10.05
CA ARG A 968 -12.93 -21.77 -9.84
C ARG A 968 -12.69 -20.88 -8.65
N LYS A 969 -13.74 -20.54 -7.93
CA LYS A 969 -13.67 -19.74 -6.70
C LYS A 969 -12.74 -20.40 -5.71
N LYS A 970 -11.83 -19.60 -5.21
CA LYS A 970 -11.04 -19.95 -4.04
C LYS A 970 -11.26 -18.84 -3.03
N PRO A 971 -11.24 -19.17 -1.77
CA PRO A 971 -11.14 -18.21 -0.72
C PRO A 971 -10.19 -17.07 -1.11
N GLU A 972 -9.05 -17.32 -1.58
CA GLU A 972 -7.86 -16.47 -1.88
C GLU A 972 -8.06 -15.33 -2.86
N PHE A 973 -9.22 -15.11 -3.45
CA PHE A 973 -9.49 -13.99 -4.36
C PHE A 973 -11.00 -13.71 -4.57
N GLU A 974 -11.86 -14.26 -3.71
CA GLU A 974 -13.31 -14.10 -3.92
C GLU A 974 -13.75 -12.66 -3.73
N ARG A 975 -13.24 -11.96 -2.71
CA ARG A 975 -13.53 -10.53 -2.49
C ARG A 975 -13.01 -9.69 -3.66
N THR A 976 -11.75 -9.88 -4.07
CA THR A 976 -11.18 -9.20 -5.24
C THR A 976 -12.00 -9.43 -6.51
N LEU A 977 -12.51 -10.66 -6.71
CA LEU A 977 -13.38 -10.98 -7.83
C LEU A 977 -14.71 -10.22 -7.73
N LYS A 978 -15.36 -10.21 -6.57
CA LYS A 978 -16.63 -9.50 -6.34
C LYS A 978 -16.48 -8.01 -6.57
N GLN A 979 -15.46 -7.39 -5.97
CA GLN A 979 -15.12 -5.97 -6.17
C GLN A 979 -14.81 -5.63 -7.63
N SER A 980 -14.10 -6.52 -8.33
CA SER A 980 -13.81 -6.34 -9.76
C SER A 980 -15.08 -6.40 -10.61
N LEU A 981 -15.98 -7.33 -10.31
CA LEU A 981 -17.28 -7.45 -10.98
C LEU A 981 -18.18 -6.24 -10.71
N GLU A 982 -18.18 -5.74 -9.50
CA GLU A 982 -18.91 -4.52 -9.13
C GLU A 982 -18.36 -3.30 -9.87
N ASN A 983 -17.05 -3.11 -9.93
CA ASN A 983 -16.42 -2.04 -10.71
C ASN A 983 -16.80 -2.09 -12.20
N VAL A 984 -16.86 -3.28 -12.80
CA VAL A 984 -17.33 -3.44 -14.19
C VAL A 984 -18.78 -2.97 -14.36
N ARG A 985 -19.67 -3.27 -13.39
CA ARG A 985 -21.08 -2.83 -13.42
C ARG A 985 -21.23 -1.33 -13.17
N VAL A 986 -20.46 -0.77 -12.22
CA VAL A 986 -20.38 0.68 -11.96
C VAL A 986 -20.00 1.43 -13.23
N ASN A 987 -18.94 0.99 -13.92
CA ASN A 987 -18.49 1.57 -15.17
C ASN A 987 -19.58 1.44 -16.27
N ALA A 988 -20.27 0.31 -16.37
CA ALA A 988 -21.37 0.10 -17.33
C ALA A 988 -22.52 1.08 -17.06
N ARG A 989 -22.87 1.31 -15.79
CA ARG A 989 -23.89 2.29 -15.40
C ARG A 989 -23.46 3.72 -15.70
N TRP A 990 -22.22 4.08 -15.41
CA TRP A 990 -21.67 5.40 -15.72
C TRP A 990 -21.74 5.69 -17.23
N ILE A 991 -21.40 4.70 -18.09
CA ILE A 991 -21.55 4.79 -19.53
C ILE A 991 -23.01 5.10 -19.93
N GLN A 992 -23.98 4.43 -19.32
CA GLN A 992 -25.39 4.69 -19.59
C GLN A 992 -25.80 6.11 -19.19
N GLY A 993 -25.32 6.59 -18.02
CA GLY A 993 -25.52 7.96 -17.58
C GLY A 993 -24.96 8.98 -18.57
N ILE A 994 -23.70 8.79 -18.99
CA ILE A 994 -23.03 9.67 -19.97
C ILE A 994 -23.80 9.70 -21.29
N ARG A 995 -24.25 8.55 -21.80
CA ARG A 995 -25.02 8.46 -23.07
C ARG A 995 -26.35 9.20 -23.00
N SER A 996 -26.93 9.36 -21.83
CA SER A 996 -28.19 10.07 -21.63
C SER A 996 -28.04 11.60 -21.51
N GLU A 997 -26.81 12.15 -21.54
CA GLU A 997 -26.57 13.58 -21.38
C GLU A 997 -26.80 14.35 -22.71
N PRO A 998 -27.86 15.15 -22.85
CA PRO A 998 -28.21 15.78 -24.14
C PRO A 998 -27.26 16.90 -24.54
N ARG A 999 -26.53 17.50 -23.61
CA ARG A 999 -25.65 18.66 -23.84
C ARG A 999 -24.16 18.33 -23.86
N LEU A 1000 -23.76 17.07 -23.70
CA LEU A 1000 -22.35 16.70 -23.58
C LEU A 1000 -21.54 17.12 -24.81
N ALA A 1001 -22.00 16.76 -26.02
CA ALA A 1001 -21.33 17.13 -27.27
C ALA A 1001 -21.19 18.64 -27.44
N GLN A 1002 -22.28 19.39 -27.19
CA GLN A 1002 -22.25 20.85 -27.23
C GLN A 1002 -21.24 21.42 -26.23
N THR A 1003 -21.22 20.92 -24.99
CA THR A 1003 -20.29 21.39 -23.96
C THR A 1003 -18.84 21.12 -24.33
N VAL A 1004 -18.52 19.94 -24.86
CA VAL A 1004 -17.16 19.63 -25.31
C VAL A 1004 -16.70 20.63 -26.38
N GLN A 1005 -17.53 20.94 -27.36
CA GLN A 1005 -17.23 21.91 -28.40
C GLN A 1005 -17.10 23.34 -27.85
N GLU A 1006 -18.00 23.76 -26.95
CA GLU A 1006 -17.90 25.06 -26.26
C GLU A 1006 -16.56 25.23 -25.51
N LEU A 1007 -16.11 24.20 -24.79
CA LEU A 1007 -14.87 24.22 -24.01
C LEU A 1007 -13.61 24.13 -24.88
N LEU A 1008 -13.66 23.42 -25.99
CA LEU A 1008 -12.57 23.35 -26.97
C LEU A 1008 -12.31 24.71 -27.63
N HIS A 1009 -13.37 25.43 -28.00
CA HIS A 1009 -13.27 26.72 -28.68
C HIS A 1009 -13.16 27.93 -27.70
N ARG A 1010 -13.33 27.73 -26.43
CA ARG A 1010 -13.17 28.77 -25.43
C ARG A 1010 -11.68 29.13 -25.28
N PRO A 1011 -11.30 30.42 -25.22
CA PRO A 1011 -9.90 30.85 -25.05
C PRO A 1011 -9.26 30.38 -23.75
#